data_1e947f1d3f95ab9f21aea1e323334ed0
#
_entry.id   1e947f1d3f95ab9f21aea1e323334ed0
#
_cell.length_a   1.000
_cell.length_b   1.000
_cell.length_c   1.000
_cell.angle_alpha   90.00
_cell.angle_beta   90.00
_cell.angle_gamma   90.00
#
_symmetry.space_group_name_H-M   'P 1'
#
loop_
_entity.id
_entity.type
_entity.pdbx_description
1 polymer ?
#
loop_
_entity_poly.entity_id
_entity_poly.type
_entity_poly.pdbx_seq_one_letter_code
_entity_poly.pdbx_strand_id
1 'polypeptide(L)'
;MTKFTTFAETNTSKKLADLTNEEIYLQLLNYVKEAAASKPKNTGKRKVYYISAEFLIGKLLSNNLINLGVYKDIQAELAAAGKSLAQVEDVEPEPSLGNGGLGRLASCFVDSMSTLAINGEGVGLNYHCGLFRQVFKKNEQEAEPNFWIENDSWLIPTTISYDVPFKNFTLKSKLDRLDILGYKKETKNYLNLFDIESVNYDLITDGISFDKTDIKENLTLFLYPDDSDKNGELLRIYQQYFMVSNAAQLLIDEAIERGSNLHDLADYAYVQINDTHPSMVIPELIRLLTEKHGIEFAEAVAIVKNMTGYTNHTILAEALEKWPLEFLEEVVPHLVDIIKELDALIRAEIKDPAVQIIDESGRVHMAHMDIHFSNSVNGVAALHTEILKNSELKAFYELYPEKFNNKTNGITFRRWLEFANQDLADYIKELIGDEYLTDATKLEKLLAFADDKEVHAKLAEIKFNNKLALKRYLKDNKGIELDENSIIDTQIKRFHEYKRQQMNALYVIHKYLEIKNGNLPKRKITVIFGGKAAPAYVIAQDIIHLILCLSELINNDPEVNKYLNVHLVENYNVTVAEKLIPATDISEQISLASKEASGTGNMKFMLNGALTLGTMDGANVEIAELAGMDNIYTFGKDSDTIIDLYDKAGYVSADYYNGDENIKRAVDFIISDEVLALGNEERLGRLHHELISKDWFMTLIDLAEYIEVKEQVFADYEDQDSWNKKVVHNIAKAGFFSSDRTIEQYNQDIWHSK
;
A
#
# COMPACT_ATOMS: atom_id res chain seq x y z
N MET A 1 24.05 -23.84 -5.51
CA MET A 1 23.04 -24.53 -4.67
C MET A 1 22.84 -25.95 -5.17
N THR A 2 22.58 -26.91 -4.26
CA THR A 2 22.14 -28.28 -4.64
C THR A 2 20.82 -28.19 -5.40
N LYS A 3 20.55 -29.09 -6.36
CA LYS A 3 19.23 -29.14 -7.02
C LYS A 3 18.14 -29.37 -6.00
N PHE A 4 16.99 -28.69 -6.18
CA PHE A 4 15.87 -28.79 -5.24
C PHE A 4 15.33 -30.22 -5.13
N THR A 5 15.23 -30.94 -6.25
CA THR A 5 14.81 -32.36 -6.24
C THR A 5 15.68 -33.19 -5.30
N THR A 6 17.01 -33.05 -5.39
CA THR A 6 17.94 -33.78 -4.50
C THR A 6 17.76 -33.39 -3.04
N PHE A 7 17.56 -32.08 -2.77
CA PHE A 7 17.33 -31.56 -1.43
C PHE A 7 16.05 -32.17 -0.82
N ALA A 8 14.93 -32.07 -1.54
CA ALA A 8 13.64 -32.54 -1.07
C ALA A 8 13.61 -34.06 -0.85
N GLU A 9 14.15 -34.84 -1.79
CA GLU A 9 14.19 -36.29 -1.70
C GLU A 9 15.12 -36.80 -0.56
N THR A 10 16.20 -36.07 -0.30
CA THR A 10 17.09 -36.38 0.83
C THR A 10 16.41 -36.15 2.17
N ASN A 11 15.71 -35.01 2.30
CA ASN A 11 15.09 -34.64 3.57
C ASN A 11 13.82 -35.44 3.89
N THR A 12 13.06 -35.83 2.86
CA THR A 12 11.77 -36.54 3.05
C THR A 12 11.90 -38.05 2.89
N SER A 13 12.97 -38.55 2.31
CA SER A 13 13.11 -39.96 1.88
C SER A 13 12.01 -40.42 0.90
N LYS A 14 11.36 -39.48 0.21
CA LYS A 14 10.33 -39.72 -0.80
C LYS A 14 10.77 -39.11 -2.14
N LYS A 15 10.25 -39.64 -3.26
CA LYS A 15 10.44 -38.98 -4.57
C LYS A 15 9.65 -37.69 -4.63
N LEU A 16 10.16 -36.68 -5.30
CA LEU A 16 9.49 -35.40 -5.46
C LEU A 16 8.06 -35.54 -6.04
N ALA A 17 7.86 -36.48 -6.97
CA ALA A 17 6.57 -36.78 -7.56
C ALA A 17 5.53 -37.32 -6.55
N ASP A 18 5.95 -37.92 -5.45
CA ASP A 18 5.09 -38.52 -4.43
C ASP A 18 4.75 -37.56 -3.30
N LEU A 19 5.34 -36.37 -3.25
CA LEU A 19 5.07 -35.36 -2.25
C LEU A 19 3.76 -34.60 -2.54
N THR A 20 3.04 -34.20 -1.48
CA THR A 20 1.90 -33.27 -1.61
C THR A 20 2.39 -31.84 -1.87
N ASN A 21 1.52 -30.93 -2.27
CA ASN A 21 1.89 -29.52 -2.45
C ASN A 21 2.34 -28.88 -1.14
N GLU A 22 1.72 -29.24 -0.01
CA GLU A 22 2.12 -28.81 1.33
C GLU A 22 3.53 -29.30 1.70
N GLU A 23 3.81 -30.59 1.47
CA GLU A 23 5.14 -31.16 1.70
C GLU A 23 6.19 -30.46 0.81
N ILE A 24 5.88 -30.20 -0.46
CA ILE A 24 6.78 -29.47 -1.39
C ILE A 24 7.01 -28.05 -0.91
N TYR A 25 5.94 -27.34 -0.49
CA TYR A 25 6.04 -25.98 0.05
C TYR A 25 7.00 -25.95 1.26
N LEU A 26 6.85 -26.85 2.22
CA LEU A 26 7.74 -26.92 3.38
C LEU A 26 9.19 -27.22 3.00
N GLN A 27 9.42 -28.07 2.00
CA GLN A 27 10.79 -28.31 1.50
C GLN A 27 11.36 -27.07 0.80
N LEU A 28 10.55 -26.33 0.03
CA LEU A 28 11.00 -25.07 -0.61
C LEU A 28 11.26 -23.96 0.42
N LEU A 29 10.41 -23.85 1.44
CA LEU A 29 10.63 -22.94 2.57
C LEU A 29 11.99 -23.20 3.23
N ASN A 30 12.30 -24.47 3.56
CA ASN A 30 13.56 -24.85 4.18
C ASN A 30 14.76 -24.64 3.24
N TYR A 31 14.60 -24.97 1.96
CA TYR A 31 15.63 -24.76 0.93
C TYR A 31 16.01 -23.28 0.79
N VAL A 32 15.02 -22.40 0.77
CA VAL A 32 15.26 -20.96 0.71
C VAL A 32 15.87 -20.44 2.01
N LYS A 33 15.36 -20.88 3.17
CA LYS A 33 15.94 -20.50 4.48
C LYS A 33 17.41 -20.91 4.62
N GLU A 34 17.77 -22.12 4.18
CA GLU A 34 19.17 -22.58 4.19
C GLU A 34 20.06 -21.73 3.27
N ALA A 35 19.56 -21.42 2.06
CA ALA A 35 20.26 -20.54 1.14
C ALA A 35 20.43 -19.13 1.70
N ALA A 36 19.38 -18.57 2.31
CA ALA A 36 19.41 -17.25 2.93
C ALA A 36 20.32 -17.20 4.17
N ALA A 37 20.35 -18.26 4.98
CA ALA A 37 21.20 -18.33 6.18
C ALA A 37 22.69 -18.22 5.84
N SER A 38 23.11 -18.72 4.66
CA SER A 38 24.48 -18.62 4.19
C SER A 38 24.92 -17.23 3.75
N LYS A 39 23.98 -16.32 3.51
CA LYS A 39 24.27 -14.97 3.01
C LYS A 39 24.53 -13.99 4.17
N PRO A 40 25.66 -13.23 4.12
CA PRO A 40 25.92 -12.20 5.11
C PRO A 40 24.96 -11.01 4.94
N LYS A 41 24.80 -10.23 6.01
CA LYS A 41 24.08 -8.95 5.93
C LYS A 41 24.86 -7.92 5.11
N ASN A 42 24.15 -6.98 4.49
CA ASN A 42 24.77 -5.77 4.00
C ASN A 42 25.40 -5.01 5.17
N THR A 43 26.57 -4.46 4.96
CA THR A 43 27.35 -3.77 5.99
C THR A 43 27.69 -2.35 5.55
N GLY A 44 27.96 -1.48 6.51
CA GLY A 44 28.37 -0.10 6.34
C GLY A 44 28.42 0.59 7.69
N LYS A 45 29.13 1.70 7.80
CA LYS A 45 29.20 2.47 9.05
C LYS A 45 27.79 2.94 9.45
N ARG A 46 27.08 3.60 8.52
CA ARG A 46 25.73 4.11 8.74
C ARG A 46 24.68 3.09 8.31
N LYS A 47 23.73 2.79 9.18
CA LYS A 47 22.61 1.88 8.92
C LYS A 47 21.30 2.65 8.92
N VAL A 48 20.44 2.36 7.95
CA VAL A 48 19.08 2.92 7.85
C VAL A 48 18.10 2.01 8.58
N TYR A 49 17.27 2.59 9.43
CA TYR A 49 16.14 1.96 10.09
C TYR A 49 14.85 2.56 9.53
N TYR A 50 14.19 1.82 8.65
CA TYR A 50 12.93 2.21 8.05
C TYR A 50 11.80 1.74 8.95
N ILE A 51 11.26 2.65 9.78
CA ILE A 51 10.24 2.32 10.77
C ILE A 51 8.86 2.58 10.18
N SER A 52 8.02 1.55 10.14
CA SER A 52 6.68 1.62 9.58
C SER A 52 5.69 0.78 10.38
N ALA A 53 4.47 1.29 10.57
CA ALA A 53 3.38 0.53 11.18
C ALA A 53 2.96 -0.67 10.31
N GLU A 54 3.22 -0.62 9.01
CA GLU A 54 2.78 -1.61 8.04
C GLU A 54 3.92 -2.10 7.15
N PHE A 55 3.93 -3.41 6.86
CA PHE A 55 4.71 -4.03 5.79
C PHE A 55 3.85 -5.06 5.06
N LEU A 56 3.20 -4.65 3.98
CA LEU A 56 2.35 -5.53 3.17
C LEU A 56 3.22 -6.36 2.21
N ILE A 57 3.93 -7.34 2.76
CA ILE A 57 4.97 -8.10 2.04
C ILE A 57 4.43 -9.09 1.00
N GLY A 58 3.20 -9.58 1.17
CA GLY A 58 2.67 -10.64 0.32
C GLY A 58 3.37 -11.99 0.56
N LYS A 59 3.06 -12.99 -0.26
CA LYS A 59 3.73 -14.28 -0.21
C LYS A 59 5.21 -14.13 -0.57
N LEU A 60 6.07 -14.89 0.10
CA LEU A 60 7.53 -14.74 0.01
C LEU A 60 8.21 -15.79 -0.86
N LEU A 61 7.61 -16.97 -1.05
CA LEU A 61 8.26 -18.09 -1.73
C LEU A 61 8.78 -17.67 -3.11
N SER A 62 7.89 -17.23 -3.99
CA SER A 62 8.26 -16.90 -5.36
C SER A 62 9.16 -15.68 -5.46
N ASN A 63 8.91 -14.67 -4.62
CA ASN A 63 9.79 -13.51 -4.54
C ASN A 63 11.23 -13.91 -4.17
N ASN A 64 11.37 -14.79 -3.19
CA ASN A 64 12.69 -15.29 -2.76
C ASN A 64 13.35 -16.16 -3.83
N LEU A 65 12.60 -17.03 -4.53
CA LEU A 65 13.13 -17.83 -5.64
C LEU A 65 13.63 -16.97 -6.80
N ILE A 66 12.91 -15.87 -7.12
CA ILE A 66 13.32 -14.89 -8.12
C ILE A 66 14.59 -14.16 -7.67
N ASN A 67 14.65 -13.70 -6.43
CA ASN A 67 15.79 -12.97 -5.89
C ASN A 67 17.05 -13.88 -5.81
N LEU A 68 16.86 -15.16 -5.52
CA LEU A 68 17.94 -16.16 -5.60
C LEU A 68 18.35 -16.51 -7.05
N GLY A 69 17.53 -16.17 -8.04
CA GLY A 69 17.78 -16.49 -9.45
C GLY A 69 17.49 -17.93 -9.82
N VAL A 70 16.71 -18.67 -9.01
CA VAL A 70 16.44 -20.12 -9.20
C VAL A 70 14.98 -20.42 -9.55
N TYR A 71 14.12 -19.41 -9.73
CA TYR A 71 12.69 -19.60 -9.96
C TYR A 71 12.38 -20.53 -11.15
N LYS A 72 12.99 -20.26 -12.32
CA LYS A 72 12.78 -21.04 -13.54
C LYS A 72 13.31 -22.48 -13.40
N ASP A 73 14.43 -22.67 -12.71
CA ASP A 73 15.00 -24.00 -12.48
C ASP A 73 14.08 -24.84 -11.58
N ILE A 74 13.58 -24.26 -10.48
CA ILE A 74 12.63 -24.92 -9.58
C ILE A 74 11.32 -25.26 -10.33
N GLN A 75 10.81 -24.32 -11.13
CA GLN A 75 9.62 -24.54 -11.96
C GLN A 75 9.81 -25.74 -12.90
N ALA A 76 10.97 -25.83 -13.55
CA ALA A 76 11.30 -26.95 -14.44
C ALA A 76 11.47 -28.28 -13.70
N GLU A 77 12.12 -28.29 -12.52
CA GLU A 77 12.27 -29.49 -11.69
C GLU A 77 10.91 -30.02 -11.21
N LEU A 78 10.00 -29.15 -10.76
CA LEU A 78 8.65 -29.50 -10.37
C LEU A 78 7.83 -30.03 -11.55
N ALA A 79 7.89 -29.37 -12.69
CA ALA A 79 7.19 -29.82 -13.91
C ALA A 79 7.67 -31.20 -14.38
N ALA A 80 8.97 -31.48 -14.31
CA ALA A 80 9.53 -32.82 -14.60
C ALA A 80 9.02 -33.91 -13.66
N ALA A 81 8.67 -33.56 -12.42
CA ALA A 81 8.03 -34.46 -11.45
C ALA A 81 6.49 -34.49 -11.54
N GLY A 82 5.89 -33.82 -12.53
CA GLY A 82 4.44 -33.73 -12.70
C GLY A 82 3.75 -32.79 -11.68
N LYS A 83 4.49 -31.83 -11.11
CA LYS A 83 4.00 -30.88 -10.13
C LYS A 83 3.99 -29.47 -10.70
N SER A 84 3.17 -28.60 -10.12
CA SER A 84 3.05 -27.19 -10.53
C SER A 84 3.54 -26.28 -9.41
N LEU A 85 4.53 -25.42 -9.71
CA LEU A 85 4.99 -24.42 -8.74
C LEU A 85 3.85 -23.49 -8.33
N ALA A 86 2.97 -23.08 -9.25
CA ALA A 86 1.84 -22.22 -8.93
C ALA A 86 0.88 -22.85 -7.91
N GLN A 87 0.63 -24.17 -8.01
CA GLN A 87 -0.18 -24.89 -7.01
C GLN A 87 0.50 -25.01 -5.64
N VAL A 88 1.83 -25.11 -5.63
CA VAL A 88 2.63 -25.09 -4.40
C VAL A 88 2.61 -23.70 -3.75
N GLU A 89 2.70 -22.64 -4.56
CA GLU A 89 2.58 -21.24 -4.09
C GLU A 89 1.21 -20.96 -3.45
N ASP A 90 0.15 -21.60 -3.92
CA ASP A 90 -1.20 -21.41 -3.37
C ASP A 90 -1.30 -21.90 -1.90
N VAL A 91 -0.47 -22.84 -1.49
CA VAL A 91 -0.43 -23.37 -0.11
C VAL A 91 0.10 -22.35 0.89
N GLU A 92 1.00 -21.45 0.45
CA GLU A 92 1.61 -20.45 1.34
C GLU A 92 0.57 -19.50 1.95
N PRO A 93 0.49 -19.36 3.29
CA PRO A 93 -0.33 -18.32 3.90
C PRO A 93 0.25 -16.94 3.59
N GLU A 94 -0.60 -16.01 3.12
CA GLU A 94 -0.16 -14.64 2.88
C GLU A 94 0.00 -13.90 4.21
N PRO A 95 1.21 -13.37 4.54
CA PRO A 95 1.42 -12.58 5.73
C PRO A 95 0.52 -11.34 5.77
N SER A 96 -0.12 -11.09 6.91
CA SER A 96 -1.05 -9.98 7.10
C SER A 96 -0.46 -8.89 8.00
N LEU A 97 0.58 -8.21 7.52
CA LEU A 97 1.34 -7.19 8.23
C LEU A 97 1.09 -5.77 7.69
N GLY A 98 0.09 -5.60 6.86
CA GLY A 98 -0.23 -4.33 6.23
C GLY A 98 -1.60 -4.34 5.57
N ASN A 99 -2.06 -3.18 5.09
CA ASN A 99 -3.40 -3.03 4.53
C ASN A 99 -3.39 -2.49 3.09
N GLY A 100 -2.56 -1.52 2.78
CA GLY A 100 -2.70 -0.80 1.51
C GLY A 100 -1.38 -0.25 0.98
N GLY A 101 -1.47 0.93 0.34
CA GLY A 101 -0.36 1.57 -0.35
C GLY A 101 0.86 1.82 0.52
N LEU A 102 0.66 2.29 1.76
CA LEU A 102 1.74 2.54 2.71
C LEU A 102 2.56 1.27 3.01
N GLY A 103 1.87 0.18 3.38
CA GLY A 103 2.53 -1.09 3.71
C GLY A 103 3.17 -1.76 2.50
N ARG A 104 2.53 -1.69 1.32
CA ARG A 104 3.13 -2.25 0.10
C ARG A 104 4.36 -1.46 -0.34
N LEU A 105 4.33 -0.14 -0.21
CA LEU A 105 5.49 0.71 -0.49
C LEU A 105 6.67 0.35 0.43
N ALA A 106 6.44 0.26 1.74
CA ALA A 106 7.45 -0.15 2.71
C ALA A 106 8.10 -1.49 2.31
N SER A 107 7.30 -2.45 1.85
CA SER A 107 7.78 -3.75 1.37
C SER A 107 8.63 -3.65 0.09
N CYS A 108 8.24 -2.80 -0.87
CA CYS A 108 9.05 -2.52 -2.05
C CYS A 108 10.39 -1.86 -1.67
N PHE A 109 10.39 -1.00 -0.68
CA PHE A 109 11.59 -0.28 -0.24
C PHE A 109 12.61 -1.18 0.45
N VAL A 110 12.17 -2.10 1.33
CA VAL A 110 13.10 -3.06 1.95
C VAL A 110 13.68 -4.03 0.91
N ASP A 111 12.89 -4.47 -0.08
CA ASP A 111 13.38 -5.26 -1.22
C ASP A 111 14.45 -4.49 -2.02
N SER A 112 14.18 -3.23 -2.33
CA SER A 112 15.13 -2.37 -3.07
C SER A 112 16.39 -2.06 -2.25
N MET A 113 16.29 -1.79 -0.95
CA MET A 113 17.48 -1.60 -0.09
C MET A 113 18.39 -2.82 -0.14
N SER A 114 17.82 -4.03 -0.06
CA SER A 114 18.60 -5.26 -0.15
C SER A 114 19.22 -5.45 -1.55
N THR A 115 18.46 -5.21 -2.61
CA THR A 115 18.91 -5.31 -4.00
C THR A 115 20.04 -4.33 -4.32
N LEU A 116 19.99 -3.12 -3.78
CA LEU A 116 21.02 -2.08 -3.96
C LEU A 116 22.20 -2.22 -2.99
N ALA A 117 22.21 -3.26 -2.17
CA ALA A 117 23.23 -3.50 -1.15
C ALA A 117 23.40 -2.32 -0.16
N ILE A 118 22.30 -1.65 0.18
CA ILE A 118 22.27 -0.61 1.20
C ILE A 118 22.17 -1.28 2.57
N ASN A 119 23.00 -0.84 3.54
CA ASN A 119 22.87 -1.25 4.93
C ASN A 119 21.60 -0.63 5.54
N GLY A 120 20.47 -1.31 5.37
CA GLY A 120 19.16 -0.79 5.79
C GLY A 120 18.17 -1.91 6.07
N GLU A 121 17.37 -1.74 7.11
CA GLU A 121 16.39 -2.73 7.56
C GLU A 121 15.05 -2.08 7.86
N GLY A 122 13.97 -2.85 7.67
CA GLY A 122 12.65 -2.49 8.14
C GLY A 122 12.47 -2.81 9.62
N VAL A 123 11.68 -2.00 10.32
CA VAL A 123 11.26 -2.26 11.71
C VAL A 123 9.77 -2.00 11.85
N GLY A 124 9.05 -2.99 12.37
CA GLY A 124 7.60 -2.93 12.60
C GLY A 124 7.15 -3.92 13.68
N LEU A 125 5.85 -4.18 13.73
CA LEU A 125 5.24 -5.12 14.67
C LEU A 125 4.76 -6.39 13.97
N ASN A 126 4.75 -7.49 14.70
CA ASN A 126 4.27 -8.79 14.24
C ASN A 126 2.79 -8.96 14.60
N TYR A 127 1.88 -8.47 13.75
CA TYR A 127 0.43 -8.59 13.99
C TYR A 127 -0.06 -10.00 13.69
N HIS A 128 -0.68 -10.66 14.69
CA HIS A 128 -1.11 -12.06 14.60
C HIS A 128 -2.35 -12.26 13.74
N CYS A 129 -3.29 -11.31 13.80
CA CYS A 129 -4.56 -11.35 13.07
C CYS A 129 -4.62 -10.34 11.92
N GLY A 130 -3.52 -9.66 11.62
CA GLY A 130 -3.40 -8.65 10.60
C GLY A 130 -4.37 -7.49 10.76
N LEU A 131 -4.84 -6.92 9.64
CA LEU A 131 -5.93 -5.96 9.65
C LEU A 131 -7.26 -6.68 9.95
N PHE A 132 -7.73 -7.47 9.02
CA PHE A 132 -8.83 -8.45 9.11
C PHE A 132 -8.98 -9.18 7.78
N ARG A 133 -9.64 -10.33 7.81
CA ARG A 133 -10.15 -11.00 6.63
C ARG A 133 -11.54 -10.44 6.31
N GLN A 134 -11.73 -9.97 5.08
CA GLN A 134 -13.02 -9.49 4.60
C GLN A 134 -13.87 -10.66 4.11
N VAL A 135 -15.11 -10.73 4.56
CA VAL A 135 -16.14 -11.63 4.03
C VAL A 135 -17.39 -10.85 3.70
N PHE A 136 -18.13 -11.33 2.69
CA PHE A 136 -19.39 -10.69 2.30
C PHE A 136 -20.58 -11.56 2.73
N LYS A 137 -21.49 -10.96 3.50
CA LYS A 137 -22.77 -11.58 3.89
C LYS A 137 -23.89 -10.58 3.68
N LYS A 138 -24.97 -11.01 3.01
CA LYS A 138 -26.15 -10.16 2.73
C LYS A 138 -25.79 -8.82 2.07
N ASN A 139 -24.87 -8.85 1.12
CA ASN A 139 -24.33 -7.66 0.44
C ASN A 139 -23.66 -6.64 1.39
N GLU A 140 -23.13 -7.07 2.53
CA GLU A 140 -22.40 -6.27 3.47
C GLU A 140 -21.00 -6.83 3.72
N GLN A 141 -20.03 -5.95 4.03
CA GLN A 141 -18.72 -6.36 4.50
C GLN A 141 -18.78 -6.75 5.97
N GLU A 142 -18.31 -7.94 6.30
CA GLU A 142 -17.96 -8.35 7.66
C GLU A 142 -16.45 -8.52 7.78
N ALA A 143 -15.94 -8.43 8.99
CA ALA A 143 -14.53 -8.58 9.31
C ALA A 143 -14.31 -9.79 10.22
N GLU A 144 -13.35 -10.63 9.85
CA GLU A 144 -12.91 -11.80 10.63
C GLU A 144 -11.42 -11.73 10.90
N PRO A 145 -10.86 -12.35 11.96
CA PRO A 145 -9.43 -12.43 12.18
C PRO A 145 -8.72 -13.10 10.99
N ASN A 146 -7.59 -12.53 10.60
CA ASN A 146 -6.78 -13.07 9.52
C ASN A 146 -5.51 -13.72 10.07
N PHE A 147 -5.64 -14.95 10.61
CA PHE A 147 -4.50 -15.70 11.11
C PHE A 147 -3.58 -16.13 9.97
N TRP A 148 -2.28 -15.93 10.12
CA TRP A 148 -1.29 -16.24 9.08
C TRP A 148 -0.01 -16.88 9.62
N ILE A 149 0.23 -16.78 10.93
CA ILE A 149 1.44 -17.32 11.57
C ILE A 149 1.24 -18.80 11.83
N GLU A 150 2.08 -19.61 11.21
CA GLU A 150 2.14 -21.07 11.38
C GLU A 150 3.44 -21.48 12.06
N ASN A 151 3.51 -22.74 12.51
CA ASN A 151 4.72 -23.29 13.15
C ASN A 151 5.94 -23.25 12.21
N ASP A 152 5.71 -23.62 10.94
CA ASP A 152 6.71 -23.56 9.88
C ASP A 152 6.45 -22.33 9.02
N SER A 153 7.05 -21.20 9.38
CA SER A 153 6.87 -19.90 8.71
C SER A 153 8.19 -19.29 8.29
N TRP A 154 8.12 -18.18 7.56
CA TRP A 154 9.30 -17.38 7.19
C TRP A 154 9.94 -16.67 8.38
N LEU A 155 9.25 -16.56 9.52
CA LEU A 155 9.76 -15.92 10.72
C LEU A 155 10.96 -16.69 11.29
N ILE A 156 11.99 -15.95 11.68
CA ILE A 156 13.21 -16.45 12.29
C ILE A 156 13.30 -15.85 13.70
N PRO A 157 13.04 -16.65 14.75
CA PRO A 157 13.15 -16.19 16.12
C PRO A 157 14.59 -15.74 16.44
N THR A 158 14.71 -14.70 17.25
CA THR A 158 16.00 -14.22 17.77
C THR A 158 16.05 -14.28 19.29
N THR A 159 17.22 -14.03 19.86
CA THR A 159 17.38 -13.86 21.33
C THR A 159 17.27 -12.39 21.76
N ILE A 160 17.01 -11.48 20.83
CA ILE A 160 16.90 -10.04 21.12
C ILE A 160 15.56 -9.77 21.79
N SER A 161 15.61 -9.07 22.90
CA SER A 161 14.47 -8.75 23.73
C SER A 161 14.74 -7.44 24.46
N TYR A 162 13.73 -6.59 24.56
CA TYR A 162 13.83 -5.30 25.25
C TYR A 162 12.67 -5.13 26.22
N ASP A 163 12.92 -4.39 27.30
CA ASP A 163 11.91 -3.93 28.21
C ASP A 163 11.37 -2.57 27.72
N VAL A 164 10.07 -2.50 27.50
CA VAL A 164 9.37 -1.28 27.06
C VAL A 164 8.51 -0.76 28.22
N PRO A 165 8.87 0.38 28.82
CA PRO A 165 8.15 0.94 29.97
C PRO A 165 6.89 1.69 29.53
N PHE A 166 5.79 1.44 30.20
CA PHE A 166 4.56 2.21 30.17
C PHE A 166 4.27 2.78 31.58
N LYS A 167 3.27 3.64 31.73
CA LYS A 167 2.94 4.28 32.99
C LYS A 167 2.85 3.32 34.15
N ASN A 168 2.13 2.22 34.00
CA ASN A 168 1.76 1.31 35.09
C ASN A 168 2.42 -0.07 35.02
N PHE A 169 3.14 -0.36 33.93
CA PHE A 169 3.76 -1.66 33.70
C PHE A 169 4.88 -1.56 32.67
N THR A 170 5.67 -2.62 32.58
CA THR A 170 6.68 -2.81 31.54
C THR A 170 6.32 -4.05 30.73
N LEU A 171 6.42 -3.98 29.43
CA LEU A 171 6.31 -5.13 28.52
C LEU A 171 7.68 -5.57 28.06
N LYS A 172 7.91 -6.87 28.12
CA LYS A 172 9.06 -7.48 27.50
C LYS A 172 8.73 -7.87 26.07
N SER A 173 9.57 -7.46 25.15
CA SER A 173 9.42 -7.81 23.74
C SER A 173 10.20 -9.05 23.35
N LYS A 174 9.83 -9.65 22.22
CA LYS A 174 10.64 -10.58 21.45
C LYS A 174 10.79 -10.04 20.04
N LEU A 175 11.87 -10.41 19.37
CA LEU A 175 12.11 -10.03 17.97
C LEU A 175 12.16 -11.26 17.09
N ASP A 176 11.27 -11.29 16.11
CA ASP A 176 11.33 -12.19 14.96
C ASP A 176 11.83 -11.44 13.72
N ARG A 177 12.58 -12.12 12.86
CA ARG A 177 13.14 -11.56 11.64
C ARG A 177 12.61 -12.28 10.41
N LEU A 178 12.48 -11.52 9.32
CA LEU A 178 12.34 -12.05 7.97
C LEU A 178 13.58 -11.71 7.17
N ASP A 179 14.14 -12.69 6.46
CA ASP A 179 15.20 -12.46 5.50
C ASP A 179 14.67 -11.70 4.28
N ILE A 180 15.30 -10.58 3.94
CA ILE A 180 15.03 -9.81 2.74
C ILE A 180 16.19 -9.99 1.78
N LEU A 181 16.01 -10.88 0.82
CA LEU A 181 17.02 -11.23 -0.18
C LEU A 181 17.08 -10.13 -1.26
N GLY A 182 18.29 -9.71 -1.62
CA GLY A 182 18.50 -8.86 -2.79
C GLY A 182 18.48 -9.66 -4.10
N TYR A 183 18.02 -9.04 -5.19
CA TYR A 183 17.95 -9.69 -6.50
C TYR A 183 19.33 -10.11 -7.00
N LYS A 184 19.58 -11.41 -7.07
CA LYS A 184 20.87 -12.04 -7.44
C LYS A 184 22.06 -11.47 -6.67
N LYS A 185 21.86 -11.15 -5.38
CA LYS A 185 22.94 -10.67 -4.49
C LYS A 185 23.43 -11.77 -3.55
N GLU A 186 24.70 -11.67 -3.16
CA GLU A 186 25.31 -12.56 -2.17
C GLU A 186 25.08 -12.10 -0.72
N THR A 187 24.32 -11.01 -0.55
CA THR A 187 23.98 -10.40 0.74
C THR A 187 22.48 -10.30 0.93
N LYS A 188 22.07 -10.01 2.15
CA LYS A 188 20.67 -9.81 2.54
C LYS A 188 20.52 -8.67 3.55
N ASN A 189 19.29 -8.24 3.78
CA ASN A 189 18.86 -7.41 4.90
C ASN A 189 17.81 -8.14 5.72
N TYR A 190 17.27 -7.49 6.76
CA TYR A 190 16.17 -8.01 7.56
C TYR A 190 14.97 -7.07 7.57
N LEU A 191 13.80 -7.67 7.72
CA LEU A 191 12.63 -7.01 8.31
C LEU A 191 12.53 -7.48 9.76
N ASN A 192 12.66 -6.55 10.69
CA ASN A 192 12.58 -6.79 12.13
C ASN A 192 11.14 -6.57 12.59
N LEU A 193 10.52 -7.59 13.16
CA LEU A 193 9.16 -7.59 13.64
C LEU A 193 9.14 -7.84 15.14
N PHE A 194 8.82 -6.80 15.90
CA PHE A 194 8.68 -6.93 17.35
C PHE A 194 7.30 -7.42 17.74
N ASP A 195 7.26 -8.20 18.80
CA ASP A 195 6.06 -8.84 19.32
C ASP A 195 6.11 -8.87 20.86
N ILE A 196 4.98 -9.03 21.52
CA ILE A 196 4.90 -9.35 22.95
C ILE A 196 5.23 -10.84 23.18
N GLU A 197 5.58 -11.21 24.41
CA GLU A 197 5.99 -12.60 24.70
C GLU A 197 4.91 -13.63 24.35
N SER A 198 3.64 -13.30 24.63
CA SER A 198 2.49 -14.15 24.30
C SER A 198 1.25 -13.32 23.98
N VAL A 199 0.51 -13.76 22.99
CA VAL A 199 -0.77 -13.17 22.57
C VAL A 199 -1.90 -14.08 22.98
N ASN A 200 -2.99 -13.52 23.51
CA ASN A 200 -4.16 -14.27 23.93
C ASN A 200 -5.30 -14.13 22.91
N TYR A 201 -5.50 -15.15 22.09
CA TYR A 201 -6.56 -15.19 21.08
C TYR A 201 -7.97 -15.32 21.69
N ASP A 202 -8.09 -15.79 22.94
CA ASP A 202 -9.38 -15.93 23.63
C ASP A 202 -10.00 -14.56 23.98
N LEU A 203 -9.24 -13.47 23.85
CA LEU A 203 -9.75 -12.11 23.98
C LEU A 203 -10.68 -11.71 22.82
N ILE A 204 -10.59 -12.39 21.68
CA ILE A 204 -11.43 -12.13 20.49
C ILE A 204 -12.82 -12.77 20.75
N THR A 205 -13.86 -11.94 20.80
CA THR A 205 -15.22 -12.39 21.18
C THR A 205 -16.16 -12.55 19.99
N ASP A 206 -16.13 -11.61 19.02
CA ASP A 206 -17.00 -11.64 17.85
C ASP A 206 -16.33 -10.86 16.71
N GLY A 207 -16.17 -11.52 15.54
CA GLY A 207 -15.47 -10.93 14.41
C GLY A 207 -14.07 -10.45 14.81
N ILE A 208 -13.85 -9.14 14.77
CA ILE A 208 -12.59 -8.50 15.20
C ILE A 208 -12.73 -7.74 16.53
N SER A 209 -13.82 -7.94 17.24
CA SER A 209 -14.03 -7.32 18.56
C SER A 209 -13.25 -8.06 19.64
N PHE A 210 -12.58 -7.33 20.51
CA PHE A 210 -11.80 -7.88 21.60
C PHE A 210 -11.68 -6.88 22.76
N ASP A 211 -11.26 -7.36 23.94
CA ASP A 211 -10.95 -6.49 25.08
C ASP A 211 -9.69 -5.67 24.78
N LYS A 212 -9.87 -4.37 24.53
CA LYS A 212 -8.80 -3.43 24.21
C LYS A 212 -8.00 -2.97 25.44
N THR A 213 -8.42 -3.34 26.66
CA THR A 213 -7.76 -2.88 27.90
C THR A 213 -6.65 -3.81 28.36
N ASP A 214 -6.63 -5.07 27.94
CA ASP A 214 -5.62 -6.04 28.32
C ASP A 214 -4.38 -5.96 27.38
N ILE A 215 -3.68 -4.83 27.50
CA ILE A 215 -2.52 -4.50 26.65
C ILE A 215 -1.43 -5.58 26.68
N LYS A 216 -1.26 -6.25 27.82
CA LYS A 216 -0.21 -7.26 27.98
C LYS A 216 -0.43 -8.49 27.10
N GLU A 217 -1.66 -8.74 26.67
CA GLU A 217 -2.05 -9.91 25.90
C GLU A 217 -2.61 -9.58 24.52
N ASN A 218 -2.97 -8.29 24.25
CA ASN A 218 -3.64 -7.91 23.01
C ASN A 218 -2.82 -7.02 22.06
N LEU A 219 -1.67 -6.48 22.52
CA LEU A 219 -0.96 -5.39 21.83
C LEU A 219 -0.69 -5.68 20.34
N THR A 220 -0.31 -6.91 20.01
CA THR A 220 0.02 -7.34 18.65
C THR A 220 -1.04 -8.23 17.99
N LEU A 221 -2.29 -8.23 18.50
CA LEU A 221 -3.39 -8.96 17.88
C LEU A 221 -3.70 -8.41 16.48
N PHE A 222 -4.09 -7.12 16.40
CA PHE A 222 -4.57 -6.51 15.16
C PHE A 222 -3.78 -5.26 14.79
N LEU A 223 -3.52 -5.11 13.49
CA LEU A 223 -3.13 -3.84 12.87
C LEU A 223 -4.36 -2.93 12.81
N TYR A 224 -4.23 -1.66 13.21
CA TYR A 224 -5.30 -0.67 13.22
C TYR A 224 -6.58 -1.17 13.91
N PRO A 225 -6.51 -1.47 15.22
CA PRO A 225 -7.71 -1.81 15.97
C PRO A 225 -8.73 -0.69 15.90
N ASP A 226 -10.01 -1.03 16.04
CA ASP A 226 -11.10 -0.05 16.07
C ASP A 226 -10.83 1.02 17.14
N ASP A 227 -10.70 2.27 16.71
CA ASP A 227 -10.39 3.45 17.51
C ASP A 227 -11.58 4.40 17.62
N SER A 228 -12.79 3.89 17.45
CA SER A 228 -14.03 4.65 17.66
C SER A 228 -14.31 4.99 19.12
N ASP A 229 -13.57 4.39 20.06
CA ASP A 229 -13.63 4.66 21.49
C ASP A 229 -12.24 4.98 22.06
N LYS A 230 -12.22 5.54 23.28
CA LYS A 230 -10.98 5.91 23.99
C LYS A 230 -10.01 4.75 24.13
N ASN A 231 -10.48 3.54 24.42
CA ASN A 231 -9.61 2.39 24.63
C ASN A 231 -8.92 1.97 23.32
N GLY A 232 -9.60 2.10 22.19
CA GLY A 232 -9.01 1.90 20.87
C GLY A 232 -7.96 2.94 20.51
N GLU A 233 -8.21 4.23 20.80
CA GLU A 233 -7.23 5.29 20.63
C GLU A 233 -6.00 5.08 21.53
N LEU A 234 -6.18 4.72 22.80
CA LEU A 234 -5.09 4.38 23.70
C LEU A 234 -4.28 3.17 23.19
N LEU A 235 -4.96 2.12 22.71
CA LEU A 235 -4.28 0.94 22.18
C LEU A 235 -3.38 1.29 21.00
N ARG A 236 -3.80 2.20 20.10
CA ARG A 236 -2.94 2.70 19.03
C ARG A 236 -1.68 3.39 19.55
N ILE A 237 -1.80 4.20 20.60
CA ILE A 237 -0.63 4.83 21.24
C ILE A 237 0.28 3.77 21.86
N TYR A 238 -0.27 2.75 22.53
CA TYR A 238 0.50 1.62 23.06
C TYR A 238 1.28 0.90 21.95
N GLN A 239 0.64 0.60 20.81
CA GLN A 239 1.28 -0.05 19.66
C GLN A 239 2.40 0.80 19.08
N GLN A 240 2.15 2.09 18.84
CA GLN A 240 3.15 3.00 18.26
C GLN A 240 4.36 3.14 19.18
N TYR A 241 4.14 3.33 20.48
CA TYR A 241 5.25 3.43 21.42
C TYR A 241 6.03 2.13 21.55
N PHE A 242 5.36 0.99 21.64
CA PHE A 242 6.02 -0.31 21.68
C PHE A 242 6.91 -0.52 20.45
N MET A 243 6.44 -0.17 19.26
CA MET A 243 7.21 -0.23 18.04
C MET A 243 8.47 0.64 18.09
N VAL A 244 8.32 1.91 18.44
CA VAL A 244 9.46 2.86 18.38
C VAL A 244 10.45 2.69 19.51
N SER A 245 10.01 2.28 20.70
CA SER A 245 10.93 2.01 21.81
C SER A 245 11.82 0.81 21.52
N ASN A 246 11.26 -0.26 20.96
CA ASN A 246 12.04 -1.42 20.50
C ASN A 246 13.01 -1.04 19.37
N ALA A 247 12.56 -0.26 18.39
CA ALA A 247 13.39 0.21 17.28
C ALA A 247 14.56 1.07 17.79
N ALA A 248 14.31 2.00 18.71
CA ALA A 248 15.32 2.88 19.28
C ALA A 248 16.37 2.10 20.10
N GLN A 249 15.95 1.13 20.89
CA GLN A 249 16.87 0.28 21.66
C GLN A 249 17.73 -0.59 20.74
N LEU A 250 17.14 -1.24 19.73
CA LEU A 250 17.86 -2.01 18.73
C LEU A 250 18.90 -1.15 17.99
N LEU A 251 18.51 0.05 17.58
CA LEU A 251 19.37 1.00 16.86
C LEU A 251 20.60 1.39 17.69
N ILE A 252 20.39 1.72 18.97
CA ILE A 252 21.46 2.13 19.89
C ILE A 252 22.42 0.98 20.12
N ASP A 253 21.92 -0.22 20.45
CA ASP A 253 22.76 -1.40 20.67
C ASP A 253 23.59 -1.73 19.44
N GLU A 254 22.98 -1.78 18.26
CA GLU A 254 23.71 -2.06 17.03
C GLU A 254 24.70 -0.95 16.63
N ALA A 255 24.43 0.32 16.97
CA ALA A 255 25.38 1.41 16.76
C ALA A 255 26.61 1.28 17.66
N ILE A 256 26.42 0.93 18.94
CA ILE A 256 27.50 0.65 19.90
C ILE A 256 28.33 -0.53 19.40
N GLU A 257 27.71 -1.63 18.94
CA GLU A 257 28.41 -2.78 18.37
C GLU A 257 29.29 -2.42 17.18
N ARG A 258 28.85 -1.44 16.36
CA ARG A 258 29.63 -0.92 15.23
C ARG A 258 30.69 0.12 15.62
N GLY A 259 30.78 0.49 16.90
CA GLY A 259 31.82 1.35 17.46
C GLY A 259 31.41 2.79 17.73
N SER A 260 30.11 3.12 17.71
CA SER A 260 29.63 4.45 18.13
C SER A 260 29.83 4.66 19.63
N ASN A 261 30.24 5.90 19.98
CA ASN A 261 30.26 6.36 21.38
C ASN A 261 28.97 7.12 21.74
N LEU A 262 27.98 7.09 20.86
CA LEU A 262 26.67 7.73 20.90
C LEU A 262 26.68 9.27 20.70
N HIS A 263 27.77 9.98 20.97
CA HIS A 263 27.93 11.39 20.57
C HIS A 263 28.01 11.55 19.06
N ASP A 264 28.44 10.49 18.36
CA ASP A 264 28.53 10.39 16.89
C ASP A 264 27.43 9.48 16.29
N LEU A 265 26.34 9.25 17.03
CA LEU A 265 25.28 8.31 16.63
C LEU A 265 24.72 8.57 15.22
N ALA A 266 24.60 9.83 14.82
CA ALA A 266 24.16 10.23 13.48
C ALA A 266 25.07 9.72 12.35
N ASP A 267 26.33 9.41 12.61
CA ASP A 267 27.23 8.76 11.66
C ASP A 267 26.98 7.24 11.51
N TYR A 268 26.33 6.62 12.49
CA TYR A 268 26.12 5.18 12.55
C TYR A 268 24.69 4.76 12.25
N ALA A 269 23.72 5.66 12.45
CA ALA A 269 22.31 5.34 12.27
C ALA A 269 21.54 6.45 11.60
N TYR A 270 20.54 6.08 10.81
CA TYR A 270 19.53 6.97 10.27
C TYR A 270 18.14 6.35 10.43
N VAL A 271 17.18 7.10 10.89
CA VAL A 271 15.78 6.69 11.04
C VAL A 271 14.94 7.36 9.97
N GLN A 272 14.29 6.57 9.12
CA GLN A 272 13.26 7.07 8.22
C GLN A 272 11.89 6.83 8.87
N ILE A 273 11.22 7.91 9.22
CA ILE A 273 9.89 7.93 9.83
C ILE A 273 8.86 7.83 8.70
N ASN A 274 8.20 6.67 8.61
CA ASN A 274 7.22 6.40 7.54
C ASN A 274 5.82 6.78 7.99
N ASP A 275 5.33 7.95 7.55
CA ASP A 275 4.16 8.64 8.07
C ASP A 275 4.32 9.03 9.56
N THR A 276 3.24 9.37 10.26
CA THR A 276 3.29 9.83 11.65
C THR A 276 3.25 8.72 12.69
N HIS A 277 3.02 7.47 12.29
CA HIS A 277 2.93 6.35 13.23
C HIS A 277 4.21 6.16 14.07
N PRO A 278 5.43 6.33 13.53
CA PRO A 278 6.66 6.22 14.30
C PRO A 278 7.14 7.52 14.96
N SER A 279 6.39 8.60 14.95
CA SER A 279 6.86 9.93 15.40
C SER A 279 7.43 9.96 16.82
N MET A 280 6.91 9.11 17.72
CA MET A 280 7.42 9.00 19.09
C MET A 280 8.86 8.48 19.19
N VAL A 281 9.47 8.03 18.07
CA VAL A 281 10.89 7.67 18.06
C VAL A 281 11.79 8.86 18.40
N ILE A 282 11.37 10.08 18.05
CA ILE A 282 12.12 11.31 18.36
C ILE A 282 12.27 11.50 19.89
N PRO A 283 11.19 11.67 20.67
CA PRO A 283 11.34 11.81 22.11
C PRO A 283 11.89 10.55 22.78
N GLU A 284 11.64 9.34 22.26
CA GLU A 284 12.19 8.11 22.84
C GLU A 284 13.71 8.02 22.67
N LEU A 285 14.26 8.36 21.52
CA LEU A 285 15.72 8.43 21.33
C LEU A 285 16.35 9.47 22.25
N ILE A 286 15.74 10.65 22.37
CA ILE A 286 16.21 11.70 23.29
C ILE A 286 16.22 11.16 24.73
N ARG A 287 15.14 10.51 25.17
CA ARG A 287 15.05 9.90 26.49
C ARG A 287 16.14 8.86 26.75
N LEU A 288 16.33 7.94 25.82
CA LEU A 288 17.36 6.90 25.96
C LEU A 288 18.78 7.49 26.02
N LEU A 289 19.07 8.46 25.15
CA LEU A 289 20.38 9.14 25.13
C LEU A 289 20.65 9.91 26.42
N THR A 290 19.64 10.58 26.96
CA THR A 290 19.79 11.39 28.20
C THR A 290 19.77 10.51 29.45
N GLU A 291 18.72 9.70 29.66
CA GLU A 291 18.51 8.97 30.90
C GLU A 291 19.40 7.73 31.04
N LYS A 292 19.59 6.96 29.94
CA LYS A 292 20.40 5.75 30.01
C LYS A 292 21.88 5.98 29.72
N HIS A 293 22.21 6.96 28.88
CA HIS A 293 23.58 7.16 28.41
C HIS A 293 24.20 8.47 28.85
N GLY A 294 23.47 9.33 29.59
CA GLY A 294 23.99 10.55 30.23
C GLY A 294 24.40 11.65 29.25
N ILE A 295 23.89 11.65 28.02
CA ILE A 295 24.13 12.71 27.05
C ILE A 295 23.28 13.94 27.42
N GLU A 296 23.85 15.13 27.35
CA GLU A 296 23.14 16.37 27.63
C GLU A 296 21.93 16.55 26.70
N PHE A 297 20.81 17.06 27.23
CA PHE A 297 19.53 17.15 26.49
C PHE A 297 19.67 17.90 25.16
N ALA A 298 20.33 19.05 25.16
CA ALA A 298 20.52 19.83 23.94
C ALA A 298 21.34 19.09 22.88
N GLU A 299 22.36 18.32 23.32
CA GLU A 299 23.15 17.47 22.43
C GLU A 299 22.32 16.30 21.89
N ALA A 300 21.54 15.64 22.74
CA ALA A 300 20.65 14.54 22.34
C ALA A 300 19.64 15.02 21.29
N VAL A 301 19.03 16.20 21.47
CA VAL A 301 18.14 16.81 20.49
C VAL A 301 18.85 17.05 19.16
N ALA A 302 20.07 17.58 19.18
CA ALA A 302 20.86 17.82 17.96
C ALA A 302 21.23 16.52 17.24
N ILE A 303 21.61 15.46 17.98
CA ILE A 303 21.88 14.14 17.40
C ILE A 303 20.65 13.60 16.70
N VAL A 304 19.50 13.57 17.39
CA VAL A 304 18.26 13.01 16.86
C VAL A 304 17.80 13.78 15.63
N LYS A 305 17.85 15.11 15.66
CA LYS A 305 17.52 15.96 14.51
C LYS A 305 18.35 15.64 13.27
N ASN A 306 19.64 15.30 13.44
CA ASN A 306 20.55 15.01 12.34
C ASN A 306 20.48 13.56 11.83
N MET A 307 19.77 12.68 12.51
CA MET A 307 19.66 11.26 12.15
C MET A 307 18.23 10.81 11.83
N THR A 308 17.28 11.72 11.72
CA THR A 308 15.89 11.40 11.41
C THR A 308 15.43 12.14 10.16
N GLY A 309 14.60 11.46 9.37
CA GLY A 309 13.88 12.02 8.22
C GLY A 309 12.42 11.61 8.28
N TYR A 310 11.53 12.49 7.83
CA TYR A 310 10.10 12.28 7.84
C TYR A 310 9.54 12.22 6.42
N THR A 311 8.83 11.14 6.12
CA THR A 311 8.04 11.01 4.89
C THR A 311 6.57 11.21 5.19
N ASN A 312 5.96 12.23 4.59
CA ASN A 312 4.52 12.44 4.63
C ASN A 312 3.83 11.64 3.53
N HIS A 313 2.77 10.88 3.87
CA HIS A 313 2.00 10.07 2.93
C HIS A 313 0.56 10.54 2.76
N THR A 314 0.16 11.65 3.39
CA THR A 314 -1.21 12.13 3.36
C THR A 314 -1.31 13.61 3.04
N ILE A 315 -2.38 13.99 2.34
CA ILE A 315 -2.75 15.40 2.11
C ILE A 315 -3.92 15.79 3.02
N LEU A 316 -4.71 14.80 3.47
CA LEU A 316 -5.87 15.07 4.31
C LEU A 316 -5.42 15.59 5.68
N ALA A 317 -5.71 16.85 5.99
CA ALA A 317 -5.34 17.48 7.25
C ALA A 317 -5.91 16.74 8.48
N GLU A 318 -7.11 16.19 8.35
CA GLU A 318 -7.75 15.36 9.39
C GLU A 318 -7.05 14.01 9.62
N ALA A 319 -6.28 13.52 8.66
CA ALA A 319 -5.52 12.28 8.78
C ALA A 319 -4.12 12.48 9.39
N LEU A 320 -3.67 13.71 9.62
CA LEU A 320 -2.47 14.00 10.40
C LEU A 320 -2.76 13.76 11.88
N GLU A 321 -2.06 12.78 12.47
CA GLU A 321 -2.33 12.36 13.85
C GLU A 321 -2.09 13.47 14.86
N LYS A 322 -3.10 13.64 15.72
CA LYS A 322 -3.07 14.58 16.87
C LYS A 322 -3.58 13.83 18.07
N TRP A 323 -2.73 13.61 19.05
CA TRP A 323 -3.12 12.92 20.26
C TRP A 323 -3.41 13.91 21.39
N PRO A 324 -4.53 13.75 22.14
CA PRO A 324 -4.72 14.50 23.38
C PRO A 324 -3.54 14.25 24.32
N LEU A 325 -3.00 15.32 24.91
CA LEU A 325 -1.86 15.22 25.81
C LEU A 325 -2.16 14.28 26.98
N GLU A 326 -3.39 14.31 27.49
CA GLU A 326 -3.86 13.43 28.55
C GLU A 326 -3.78 11.93 28.19
N PHE A 327 -3.96 11.58 26.91
CA PHE A 327 -3.83 10.18 26.46
C PHE A 327 -2.36 9.74 26.47
N LEU A 328 -1.46 10.62 26.07
CA LEU A 328 -0.02 10.35 26.19
C LEU A 328 0.43 10.28 27.64
N GLU A 329 -0.12 11.12 28.54
CA GLU A 329 0.13 11.05 30.00
C GLU A 329 -0.42 9.75 30.63
N GLU A 330 -1.46 9.17 30.05
CA GLU A 330 -2.02 7.90 30.51
C GLU A 330 -1.15 6.70 30.07
N VAL A 331 -0.51 6.77 28.92
CA VAL A 331 0.26 5.66 28.34
C VAL A 331 1.77 5.81 28.58
N VAL A 332 2.35 6.98 28.25
CA VAL A 332 3.80 7.24 28.18
C VAL A 332 4.18 8.57 28.87
N PRO A 333 3.87 8.76 30.17
CA PRO A 333 4.13 10.04 30.85
C PRO A 333 5.60 10.46 30.81
N HIS A 334 6.52 9.51 30.75
CA HIS A 334 7.96 9.77 30.64
C HIS A 334 8.37 10.39 29.29
N LEU A 335 7.58 10.27 28.22
CA LEU A 335 7.79 11.01 26.98
C LEU A 335 7.13 12.38 26.99
N VAL A 336 6.06 12.55 27.77
CA VAL A 336 5.30 13.81 27.80
C VAL A 336 6.16 14.98 28.26
N ASP A 337 7.01 14.78 29.28
CA ASP A 337 7.92 15.83 29.76
C ASP A 337 8.89 16.26 28.66
N ILE A 338 9.43 15.31 27.91
CA ILE A 338 10.31 15.59 26.76
C ILE A 338 9.55 16.33 25.65
N ILE A 339 8.34 15.89 25.31
CA ILE A 339 7.50 16.56 24.31
C ILE A 339 7.20 18.02 24.71
N LYS A 340 6.88 18.25 25.99
CA LYS A 340 6.67 19.60 26.52
C LYS A 340 7.93 20.46 26.43
N GLU A 341 9.10 19.88 26.69
CA GLU A 341 10.37 20.58 26.58
C GLU A 341 10.71 20.91 25.12
N LEU A 342 10.46 19.97 24.19
CA LEU A 342 10.60 20.21 22.76
C LEU A 342 9.64 21.32 22.28
N ASP A 343 8.38 21.32 22.70
CA ASP A 343 7.42 22.39 22.38
C ASP A 343 7.87 23.74 22.96
N ALA A 344 8.42 23.75 24.17
CA ALA A 344 8.96 24.97 24.80
C ALA A 344 10.15 25.53 24.01
N LEU A 345 11.05 24.70 23.48
CA LEU A 345 12.13 25.14 22.61
C LEU A 345 11.59 25.83 21.34
N ILE A 346 10.59 25.23 20.70
CA ILE A 346 9.97 25.82 19.52
C ILE A 346 9.27 27.16 19.85
N ARG A 347 8.50 27.21 20.93
CA ARG A 347 7.82 28.46 21.36
C ARG A 347 8.78 29.57 21.75
N ALA A 348 9.98 29.26 22.20
CA ALA A 348 11.00 30.25 22.50
C ALA A 348 11.48 30.98 21.24
N GLU A 349 11.60 30.27 20.13
CA GLU A 349 12.11 30.78 18.86
C GLU A 349 11.00 31.24 17.89
N ILE A 350 9.89 30.50 17.81
CA ILE A 350 8.82 30.67 16.83
C ILE A 350 7.49 30.95 17.54
N LYS A 351 6.88 32.09 17.21
CA LYS A 351 5.62 32.52 17.87
C LYS A 351 4.36 32.12 17.10
N ASP A 352 4.50 31.60 15.90
CA ASP A 352 3.36 31.20 15.08
C ASP A 352 2.67 29.96 15.69
N PRO A 353 1.40 30.04 16.09
CA PRO A 353 0.66 28.89 16.65
C PRO A 353 0.47 27.76 15.64
N ALA A 354 0.49 28.03 14.35
CA ALA A 354 0.28 27.05 13.31
C ALA A 354 1.38 25.97 13.24
N VAL A 355 2.55 26.21 13.85
CA VAL A 355 3.69 25.29 13.82
C VAL A 355 4.05 24.74 15.20
N GLN A 356 3.29 25.05 16.24
CA GLN A 356 3.54 24.54 17.59
C GLN A 356 3.23 23.04 17.67
N ILE A 357 3.98 22.31 18.49
CA ILE A 357 3.80 20.87 18.67
C ILE A 357 2.52 20.61 19.49
N ILE A 358 2.32 21.35 20.57
CA ILE A 358 1.12 21.26 21.41
C ILE A 358 0.23 22.45 21.09
N ASP A 359 -0.97 22.22 20.58
CA ASP A 359 -1.92 23.28 20.27
C ASP A 359 -2.67 23.81 21.49
N GLU A 360 -3.46 24.88 21.31
CA GLU A 360 -4.23 25.51 22.38
C GLU A 360 -5.29 24.58 23.03
N SER A 361 -5.71 23.54 22.32
CA SER A 361 -6.64 22.53 22.83
C SER A 361 -5.95 21.40 23.62
N GLY A 362 -4.62 21.44 23.73
CA GLY A 362 -3.83 20.43 24.40
C GLY A 362 -3.62 19.16 23.57
N ARG A 363 -3.66 19.27 22.24
CA ARG A 363 -3.35 18.15 21.35
C ARG A 363 -1.92 18.23 20.83
N VAL A 364 -1.24 17.09 20.82
CA VAL A 364 0.13 16.95 20.31
C VAL A 364 0.06 16.61 18.82
N HIS A 365 0.59 17.48 17.98
CA HIS A 365 0.69 17.29 16.52
C HIS A 365 1.94 16.47 16.20
N MET A 366 1.77 15.23 15.84
CA MET A 366 2.89 14.31 15.61
C MET A 366 3.75 14.77 14.41
N ALA A 367 3.13 15.16 13.30
CA ALA A 367 3.85 15.68 12.13
C ALA A 367 4.65 16.96 12.44
N HIS A 368 4.14 17.85 13.30
CA HIS A 368 4.89 19.06 13.68
C HIS A 368 6.18 18.71 14.40
N MET A 369 6.13 17.74 15.31
CA MET A 369 7.33 17.24 16.00
C MET A 369 8.33 16.66 15.01
N ASP A 370 7.86 15.83 14.06
CA ASP A 370 8.71 15.25 13.03
C ASP A 370 9.40 16.32 12.17
N ILE A 371 8.67 17.34 11.74
CA ILE A 371 9.22 18.39 10.88
C ILE A 371 10.25 19.23 11.61
N HIS A 372 10.00 19.61 12.86
CA HIS A 372 10.96 20.41 13.65
C HIS A 372 12.25 19.63 13.92
N PHE A 373 12.14 18.37 14.28
CA PHE A 373 13.24 17.55 14.79
C PHE A 373 13.70 16.46 13.83
N SER A 374 13.56 16.67 12.53
CA SER A 374 14.21 15.91 11.46
C SER A 374 15.05 16.82 10.56
N ASN A 375 15.93 16.22 9.76
CA ASN A 375 16.74 16.94 8.79
C ASN A 375 16.18 16.91 7.37
N SER A 376 15.17 16.08 7.12
CA SER A 376 14.52 15.94 5.82
C SER A 376 13.03 15.70 5.97
N VAL A 377 12.23 16.35 5.13
CA VAL A 377 10.79 16.18 5.01
C VAL A 377 10.49 15.97 3.55
N ASN A 378 9.96 14.81 3.18
CA ASN A 378 9.62 14.59 1.78
C ASN A 378 8.15 14.24 1.55
N GLY A 379 7.65 14.73 0.42
CA GLY A 379 6.44 14.21 -0.21
C GLY A 379 6.76 12.99 -1.08
N VAL A 380 5.72 12.37 -1.63
CA VAL A 380 5.81 11.06 -2.31
C VAL A 380 5.38 11.08 -3.78
N ALA A 381 5.11 12.26 -4.32
CA ALA A 381 4.93 12.58 -5.72
C ALA A 381 5.20 14.07 -5.93
N ALA A 382 5.49 14.49 -7.16
CA ALA A 382 5.83 15.89 -7.45
C ALA A 382 4.68 16.83 -7.05
N LEU A 383 3.47 16.57 -7.49
CA LEU A 383 2.28 17.37 -7.13
C LEU A 383 2.04 17.39 -5.61
N HIS A 384 2.13 16.24 -4.95
CA HIS A 384 1.98 16.13 -3.51
C HIS A 384 2.96 17.05 -2.77
N THR A 385 4.22 17.02 -3.16
CA THR A 385 5.26 17.86 -2.55
C THR A 385 4.97 19.35 -2.73
N GLU A 386 4.47 19.76 -3.90
CA GLU A 386 4.08 21.15 -4.13
C GLU A 386 2.85 21.56 -3.31
N ILE A 387 1.86 20.67 -3.14
CA ILE A 387 0.71 20.92 -2.26
C ILE A 387 1.16 21.07 -0.80
N LEU A 388 2.08 20.22 -0.33
CA LEU A 388 2.64 20.34 1.02
C LEU A 388 3.33 21.71 1.22
N LYS A 389 4.15 22.16 0.26
CA LYS A 389 4.88 23.43 0.33
C LYS A 389 3.97 24.66 0.25
N ASN A 390 2.93 24.61 -0.58
CA ASN A 390 2.13 25.79 -0.92
C ASN A 390 0.81 25.89 -0.15
N SER A 391 0.35 24.79 0.45
CA SER A 391 -0.92 24.68 1.16
C SER A 391 -0.74 24.05 2.54
N GLU A 392 -0.72 22.74 2.64
CA GLU A 392 -0.90 21.98 3.88
C GLU A 392 0.20 22.24 4.93
N LEU A 393 1.45 22.34 4.53
CA LEU A 393 2.62 22.58 5.40
C LEU A 393 3.35 23.88 5.05
N LYS A 394 2.63 24.84 4.47
CA LYS A 394 3.22 26.09 3.99
C LYS A 394 3.99 26.82 5.10
N ALA A 395 3.45 26.95 6.30
CA ALA A 395 4.12 27.61 7.42
C ALA A 395 5.45 26.94 7.77
N PHE A 396 5.52 25.60 7.68
CA PHE A 396 6.76 24.86 7.87
C PHE A 396 7.75 25.04 6.71
N TYR A 397 7.25 25.06 5.49
CA TYR A 397 8.11 25.30 4.32
C TYR A 397 8.74 26.69 4.35
N GLU A 398 8.02 27.71 4.80
CA GLU A 398 8.56 29.05 5.01
C GLU A 398 9.66 29.10 6.09
N LEU A 399 9.59 28.23 7.11
CA LEU A 399 10.60 28.11 8.18
C LEU A 399 11.82 27.29 7.76
N TYR A 400 11.60 26.20 7.03
CA TYR A 400 12.61 25.18 6.73
C TYR A 400 12.61 24.77 5.25
N PRO A 401 12.75 25.70 4.29
CA PRO A 401 12.64 25.37 2.87
C PRO A 401 13.65 24.30 2.43
N GLU A 402 14.83 24.25 3.07
CA GLU A 402 15.89 23.30 2.77
C GLU A 402 15.58 21.84 3.15
N LYS A 403 14.63 21.62 4.07
CA LYS A 403 14.23 20.25 4.45
C LYS A 403 13.30 19.60 3.44
N PHE A 404 12.49 20.41 2.73
CA PHE A 404 11.42 19.90 1.86
C PHE A 404 11.95 19.40 0.53
N ASN A 405 11.68 18.16 0.21
CA ASN A 405 12.06 17.54 -1.06
C ASN A 405 11.03 16.52 -1.51
N ASN A 406 11.14 16.09 -2.78
CA ASN A 406 10.27 15.06 -3.35
C ASN A 406 11.03 13.75 -3.54
N LYS A 407 10.40 12.66 -3.14
CA LYS A 407 10.81 11.29 -3.47
C LYS A 407 9.59 10.55 -4.04
N THR A 408 9.38 10.67 -5.35
CA THR A 408 8.26 9.96 -5.99
C THR A 408 8.33 8.49 -5.69
N ASN A 409 7.22 7.93 -5.22
CA ASN A 409 7.10 6.51 -4.90
C ASN A 409 7.49 5.63 -6.08
N GLY A 410 7.77 4.38 -5.79
CA GLY A 410 8.08 3.37 -6.77
C GLY A 410 7.64 1.98 -6.32
N ILE A 411 7.74 1.04 -7.22
CA ILE A 411 7.35 -0.36 -7.03
C ILE A 411 8.50 -1.28 -7.42
N THR A 412 8.60 -2.45 -6.78
CA THR A 412 9.60 -3.47 -7.18
C THR A 412 9.13 -4.21 -8.43
N PHE A 413 9.95 -4.18 -9.49
CA PHE A 413 9.66 -4.88 -10.75
C PHE A 413 9.81 -6.40 -10.59
N ARG A 414 10.59 -6.87 -9.63
CA ARG A 414 10.73 -8.30 -9.30
C ARG A 414 9.39 -8.94 -8.99
N ARG A 415 8.57 -8.30 -8.16
CA ARG A 415 7.21 -8.78 -7.86
C ARG A 415 6.20 -8.42 -8.94
N TRP A 416 6.18 -7.16 -9.35
CA TRP A 416 5.06 -6.62 -10.15
C TRP A 416 5.21 -6.83 -11.66
N LEU A 417 6.37 -7.31 -12.12
CA LEU A 417 6.59 -7.72 -13.51
C LEU A 417 7.14 -9.15 -13.58
N GLU A 418 8.32 -9.40 -13.03
CA GLU A 418 9.03 -10.70 -13.15
C GLU A 418 8.23 -11.86 -12.58
N PHE A 419 7.51 -11.66 -11.48
CA PHE A 419 6.64 -12.67 -10.90
C PHE A 419 5.21 -12.58 -11.42
N ALA A 420 4.56 -11.41 -11.32
CA ALA A 420 3.14 -11.28 -11.61
C ALA A 420 2.80 -11.45 -13.10
N ASN A 421 3.73 -11.16 -14.02
CA ASN A 421 3.50 -11.18 -15.47
C ASN A 421 4.71 -11.72 -16.22
N GLN A 422 5.02 -13.00 -16.00
CA GLN A 422 6.21 -13.64 -16.56
C GLN A 422 6.25 -13.61 -18.09
N ASP A 423 5.10 -13.81 -18.76
CA ASP A 423 5.02 -13.79 -20.22
C ASP A 423 5.40 -12.40 -20.78
N LEU A 424 4.96 -11.32 -20.11
CA LEU A 424 5.36 -9.97 -20.49
C LEU A 424 6.85 -9.73 -20.20
N ALA A 425 7.33 -10.14 -19.04
CA ALA A 425 8.74 -10.02 -18.66
C ALA A 425 9.66 -10.75 -19.65
N ASP A 426 9.33 -11.98 -20.01
CA ASP A 426 10.09 -12.78 -20.96
C ASP A 426 10.06 -12.14 -22.36
N TYR A 427 8.91 -11.61 -22.79
CA TYR A 427 8.80 -10.92 -24.07
C TYR A 427 9.59 -9.59 -24.11
N ILE A 428 9.58 -8.82 -23.03
CA ILE A 428 10.44 -7.62 -22.92
C ILE A 428 11.91 -8.01 -23.03
N LYS A 429 12.35 -9.08 -22.39
CA LYS A 429 13.74 -9.59 -22.52
C LYS A 429 14.08 -10.01 -23.94
N GLU A 430 13.15 -10.62 -24.66
CA GLU A 430 13.33 -10.95 -26.06
C GLU A 430 13.57 -9.71 -26.93
N LEU A 431 12.80 -8.63 -26.69
CA LEU A 431 12.87 -7.40 -27.50
C LEU A 431 14.09 -6.52 -27.17
N ILE A 432 14.44 -6.36 -25.89
CA ILE A 432 15.41 -5.34 -25.46
C ILE A 432 16.53 -5.86 -24.53
N GLY A 433 16.55 -7.17 -24.25
CA GLY A 433 17.48 -7.75 -23.27
C GLY A 433 17.02 -7.57 -21.82
N ASP A 434 17.84 -8.01 -20.88
CA ASP A 434 17.51 -8.05 -19.43
C ASP A 434 18.12 -6.90 -18.62
N GLU A 435 18.77 -5.93 -19.27
CA GLU A 435 19.39 -4.78 -18.59
C GLU A 435 18.40 -3.97 -17.73
N TYR A 436 17.10 -3.94 -18.11
CA TYR A 436 16.07 -3.21 -17.36
C TYR A 436 15.85 -3.74 -15.93
N LEU A 437 16.28 -4.97 -15.64
CA LEU A 437 16.17 -5.55 -14.29
C LEU A 437 17.12 -4.89 -13.28
N THR A 438 18.19 -4.28 -13.75
CA THR A 438 19.16 -3.54 -12.93
C THR A 438 19.16 -2.03 -13.19
N ASP A 439 18.65 -1.61 -14.37
CA ASP A 439 18.46 -0.21 -14.75
C ASP A 439 17.10 -0.09 -15.46
N ALA A 440 16.07 0.19 -14.70
CA ALA A 440 14.69 0.25 -15.20
C ALA A 440 14.48 1.30 -16.31
N THR A 441 15.37 2.28 -16.46
CA THR A 441 15.32 3.27 -17.55
C THR A 441 15.48 2.62 -18.93
N LYS A 442 16.09 1.43 -18.99
CA LYS A 442 16.25 0.67 -20.24
C LYS A 442 14.94 0.19 -20.85
N LEU A 443 13.82 0.19 -20.09
CA LEU A 443 12.50 -0.04 -20.67
C LEU A 443 12.17 0.92 -21.83
N GLU A 444 12.74 2.12 -21.83
CA GLU A 444 12.54 3.10 -22.93
C GLU A 444 12.97 2.56 -24.31
N LYS A 445 13.84 1.55 -24.38
CA LYS A 445 14.19 0.88 -25.62
C LYS A 445 12.96 0.30 -26.34
N LEU A 446 11.88 -0.01 -25.60
CA LEU A 446 10.61 -0.48 -26.17
C LEU A 446 9.95 0.52 -27.11
N LEU A 447 10.24 1.83 -26.99
CA LEU A 447 9.69 2.85 -27.88
C LEU A 447 10.05 2.62 -29.36
N ALA A 448 11.16 1.93 -29.64
CA ALA A 448 11.52 1.53 -31.00
C ALA A 448 10.49 0.59 -31.66
N PHE A 449 9.64 -0.06 -30.85
CA PHE A 449 8.62 -1.01 -31.27
C PHE A 449 7.19 -0.43 -31.19
N ALA A 450 7.05 0.87 -30.92
CA ALA A 450 5.75 1.49 -30.69
C ALA A 450 4.78 1.38 -31.87
N ASP A 451 5.29 1.30 -33.11
CA ASP A 451 4.50 1.16 -34.33
C ASP A 451 4.59 -0.27 -34.93
N ASP A 452 5.18 -1.23 -34.24
CA ASP A 452 5.36 -2.60 -34.69
C ASP A 452 4.11 -3.45 -34.44
N LYS A 453 3.43 -3.85 -35.53
CA LYS A 453 2.19 -4.62 -35.44
C LYS A 453 2.37 -6.05 -34.92
N GLU A 454 3.55 -6.64 -35.08
CA GLU A 454 3.84 -7.97 -34.53
C GLU A 454 3.96 -7.87 -32.99
N VAL A 455 4.57 -6.78 -32.50
CA VAL A 455 4.63 -6.47 -31.07
C VAL A 455 3.24 -6.19 -30.50
N HIS A 456 2.40 -5.41 -31.22
CA HIS A 456 1.01 -5.17 -30.82
C HIS A 456 0.22 -6.47 -30.68
N ALA A 457 0.33 -7.38 -31.68
CA ALA A 457 -0.36 -8.67 -31.65
C ALA A 457 0.12 -9.55 -30.48
N LYS A 458 1.43 -9.55 -30.20
CA LYS A 458 1.99 -10.33 -29.09
C LYS A 458 1.59 -9.78 -27.72
N LEU A 459 1.55 -8.47 -27.54
CA LEU A 459 1.05 -7.85 -26.31
C LEU A 459 -0.43 -8.16 -26.07
N ALA A 460 -1.26 -8.13 -27.13
CA ALA A 460 -2.66 -8.54 -27.05
C ALA A 460 -2.82 -10.01 -26.66
N GLU A 461 -2.00 -10.91 -27.22
CA GLU A 461 -1.97 -12.34 -26.86
C GLU A 461 -1.60 -12.52 -25.38
N ILE A 462 -0.55 -11.85 -24.89
CA ILE A 462 -0.12 -11.91 -23.49
C ILE A 462 -1.24 -11.42 -22.57
N LYS A 463 -1.88 -10.29 -22.91
CA LYS A 463 -3.02 -9.76 -22.16
C LYS A 463 -4.18 -10.76 -22.11
N PHE A 464 -4.50 -11.40 -23.21
CA PHE A 464 -5.55 -12.42 -23.28
C PHE A 464 -5.21 -13.64 -22.40
N ASN A 465 -3.96 -14.12 -22.41
CA ASN A 465 -3.51 -15.21 -21.56
C ASN A 465 -3.62 -14.86 -20.07
N ASN A 466 -3.30 -13.63 -19.70
CA ASN A 466 -3.50 -13.13 -18.33
C ASN A 466 -4.99 -13.09 -17.94
N LYS A 467 -5.87 -12.71 -18.86
CA LYS A 467 -7.34 -12.78 -18.62
C LYS A 467 -7.82 -14.21 -18.43
N LEU A 468 -7.30 -15.18 -19.18
CA LEU A 468 -7.60 -16.61 -18.99
C LEU A 468 -7.09 -17.12 -17.63
N ALA A 469 -5.91 -16.69 -17.20
CA ALA A 469 -5.37 -17.03 -15.89
C ALA A 469 -6.22 -16.44 -14.77
N LEU A 470 -6.62 -15.17 -14.88
CA LEU A 470 -7.52 -14.51 -13.95
C LEU A 470 -8.89 -15.20 -13.89
N LYS A 471 -9.46 -15.56 -15.04
CA LYS A 471 -10.73 -16.30 -15.12
C LYS A 471 -10.69 -17.57 -14.29
N ARG A 472 -9.64 -18.38 -14.46
CA ARG A 472 -9.46 -19.61 -13.67
C ARG A 472 -9.34 -19.31 -12.18
N TYR A 473 -8.48 -18.36 -11.81
CA TYR A 473 -8.28 -17.99 -10.42
C TYR A 473 -9.58 -17.51 -9.74
N LEU A 474 -10.32 -16.61 -10.40
CA LEU A 474 -11.56 -16.07 -9.85
C LEU A 474 -12.64 -17.14 -9.71
N LYS A 475 -12.75 -18.05 -10.69
CA LYS A 475 -13.69 -19.17 -10.61
C LYS A 475 -13.36 -20.11 -9.46
N ASP A 476 -12.10 -20.54 -9.37
CA ASP A 476 -11.67 -21.57 -8.42
C ASP A 476 -11.62 -21.06 -6.97
N ASN A 477 -11.29 -19.78 -6.78
CA ASN A 477 -11.06 -19.21 -5.45
C ASN A 477 -12.15 -18.25 -4.97
N LYS A 478 -12.97 -17.70 -5.87
CA LYS A 478 -13.97 -16.67 -5.55
C LYS A 478 -15.37 -16.98 -6.07
N GLY A 479 -15.53 -18.04 -6.86
CA GLY A 479 -16.81 -18.37 -7.48
C GLY A 479 -17.29 -17.35 -8.52
N ILE A 480 -16.41 -16.52 -9.06
CA ILE A 480 -16.71 -15.47 -10.04
C ILE A 480 -16.44 -15.99 -11.44
N GLU A 481 -17.44 -15.93 -12.31
CA GLU A 481 -17.31 -16.24 -13.73
C GLU A 481 -16.92 -14.99 -14.52
N LEU A 482 -15.73 -15.01 -15.12
CA LEU A 482 -15.19 -13.90 -15.93
C LEU A 482 -15.29 -14.27 -17.43
N ASP A 483 -15.67 -13.28 -18.23
CA ASP A 483 -15.55 -13.37 -19.69
C ASP A 483 -14.20 -12.77 -20.12
N GLU A 484 -13.30 -13.60 -20.59
CA GLU A 484 -11.96 -13.21 -21.03
C GLU A 484 -11.93 -12.30 -22.25
N ASN A 485 -13.04 -12.23 -23.00
CA ASN A 485 -13.18 -11.35 -24.16
C ASN A 485 -13.69 -9.95 -23.78
N SER A 486 -14.10 -9.75 -22.54
CA SER A 486 -14.56 -8.46 -22.07
C SER A 486 -13.42 -7.46 -21.89
N ILE A 487 -13.76 -6.16 -21.94
CA ILE A 487 -12.86 -5.10 -21.47
C ILE A 487 -12.86 -5.16 -19.95
N ILE A 488 -11.68 -5.34 -19.34
CA ILE A 488 -11.52 -5.40 -17.89
C ILE A 488 -11.13 -4.03 -17.36
N ASP A 489 -12.04 -3.44 -16.63
CA ASP A 489 -11.94 -2.15 -15.96
C ASP A 489 -11.82 -2.36 -14.45
N THR A 490 -10.72 -1.93 -13.85
CA THR A 490 -10.39 -2.32 -12.47
C THR A 490 -10.10 -1.13 -11.57
N GLN A 491 -10.79 -1.09 -10.43
CA GLN A 491 -10.52 -0.17 -9.32
C GLN A 491 -10.24 -0.95 -8.03
N ILE A 492 -8.97 -1.12 -7.70
CA ILE A 492 -8.51 -1.88 -6.53
C ILE A 492 -7.75 -0.96 -5.57
N LYS A 493 -8.44 -0.55 -4.51
CA LYS A 493 -7.97 0.41 -3.51
C LYS A 493 -8.74 0.21 -2.21
N ARG A 494 -8.16 0.63 -1.07
CA ARG A 494 -8.94 0.80 0.15
C ARG A 494 -10.17 1.68 -0.12
N PHE A 495 -11.33 1.30 0.39
CA PHE A 495 -12.55 2.10 0.23
C PHE A 495 -12.45 3.38 1.08
N HIS A 496 -12.60 4.50 0.40
CA HIS A 496 -12.67 5.84 0.99
C HIS A 496 -13.34 6.78 -0.01
N GLU A 497 -14.14 7.71 0.49
CA GLU A 497 -14.89 8.65 -0.36
C GLU A 497 -13.99 9.46 -1.31
N TYR A 498 -12.79 9.87 -0.89
CA TYR A 498 -11.88 10.64 -1.76
C TYR A 498 -11.34 9.83 -2.95
N LYS A 499 -11.31 8.48 -2.84
CA LYS A 499 -10.93 7.58 -3.94
C LYS A 499 -12.06 7.38 -4.95
N ARG A 500 -13.22 7.82 -4.60
CA ARG A 500 -14.43 7.96 -5.40
C ARG A 500 -14.94 6.66 -6.06
N GLN A 501 -14.84 5.51 -5.34
CA GLN A 501 -15.50 4.27 -5.79
C GLN A 501 -17.02 4.49 -6.02
N GLN A 502 -17.64 5.38 -5.26
CA GLN A 502 -19.03 5.81 -5.48
C GLN A 502 -19.23 6.43 -6.86
N MET A 503 -18.25 7.16 -7.40
CA MET A 503 -18.36 7.72 -8.76
C MET A 503 -18.35 6.64 -9.84
N ASN A 504 -17.49 5.61 -9.67
CA ASN A 504 -17.48 4.45 -10.57
C ASN A 504 -18.79 3.64 -10.41
N ALA A 505 -19.33 3.50 -9.20
CA ALA A 505 -20.65 2.86 -8.98
C ALA A 505 -21.77 3.64 -9.68
N LEU A 506 -21.75 4.97 -9.67
CA LEU A 506 -22.71 5.82 -10.41
C LEU A 506 -22.55 5.64 -11.93
N TYR A 507 -21.31 5.49 -12.43
CA TYR A 507 -21.10 5.12 -13.82
C TYR A 507 -21.69 3.74 -14.16
N VAL A 508 -21.52 2.75 -13.29
CA VAL A 508 -22.12 1.42 -13.47
C VAL A 508 -23.64 1.52 -13.56
N ILE A 509 -24.28 2.31 -12.70
CA ILE A 509 -25.73 2.57 -12.76
C ILE A 509 -26.09 3.22 -14.09
N HIS A 510 -25.37 4.28 -14.49
CA HIS A 510 -25.58 4.94 -15.79
C HIS A 510 -25.54 3.95 -16.93
N LYS A 511 -24.51 3.11 -16.99
CA LYS A 511 -24.34 2.09 -18.05
C LYS A 511 -25.44 1.02 -18.03
N TYR A 512 -25.85 0.56 -16.83
CA TYR A 512 -27.00 -0.33 -16.67
C TYR A 512 -28.27 0.26 -17.29
N LEU A 513 -28.60 1.51 -16.95
CA LEU A 513 -29.77 2.21 -17.45
C LEU A 513 -29.68 2.44 -18.98
N GLU A 514 -28.51 2.78 -19.50
CA GLU A 514 -28.29 2.92 -20.94
C GLU A 514 -28.55 1.61 -21.70
N ILE A 515 -28.06 0.47 -21.18
CA ILE A 515 -28.30 -0.86 -21.77
C ILE A 515 -29.80 -1.20 -21.73
N LYS A 516 -30.49 -0.91 -20.62
CA LYS A 516 -31.95 -1.10 -20.51
C LYS A 516 -32.73 -0.24 -21.52
N ASN A 517 -32.19 0.91 -21.90
CA ASN A 517 -32.76 1.78 -22.92
C ASN A 517 -32.35 1.42 -24.36
N GLY A 518 -31.58 0.32 -24.53
CA GLY A 518 -31.15 -0.16 -25.85
C GLY A 518 -29.83 0.41 -26.36
N ASN A 519 -29.13 1.21 -25.59
CA ASN A 519 -27.79 1.73 -25.91
C ASN A 519 -26.72 0.70 -25.54
N LEU A 520 -26.48 -0.23 -26.43
CA LEU A 520 -25.63 -1.38 -26.16
C LEU A 520 -24.14 -1.10 -26.43
N PRO A 521 -23.22 -1.48 -25.56
CA PRO A 521 -21.79 -1.39 -25.83
C PRO A 521 -21.40 -2.39 -26.95
N LYS A 522 -20.38 -2.06 -27.74
CA LYS A 522 -19.87 -2.92 -28.81
C LYS A 522 -19.23 -4.20 -28.27
N ARG A 523 -18.62 -4.10 -27.13
CA ARG A 523 -17.94 -5.20 -26.42
C ARG A 523 -18.42 -5.25 -24.97
N LYS A 524 -18.47 -6.45 -24.43
CA LYS A 524 -18.81 -6.66 -23.02
C LYS A 524 -17.80 -5.93 -22.12
N ILE A 525 -18.30 -5.29 -21.07
CA ILE A 525 -17.51 -4.58 -20.08
C ILE A 525 -17.60 -5.38 -18.78
N THR A 526 -16.47 -5.60 -18.13
CA THR A 526 -16.39 -6.18 -16.78
C THR A 526 -15.71 -5.19 -15.84
N VAL A 527 -16.48 -4.65 -14.91
CA VAL A 527 -15.97 -3.74 -13.88
C VAL A 527 -15.62 -4.53 -12.64
N ILE A 528 -14.37 -4.43 -12.20
CA ILE A 528 -13.88 -5.16 -11.03
C ILE A 528 -13.43 -4.17 -9.96
N PHE A 529 -14.09 -4.26 -8.81
CA PHE A 529 -13.69 -3.57 -7.59
C PHE A 529 -12.95 -4.53 -6.65
N GLY A 530 -12.05 -3.99 -5.84
CA GLY A 530 -11.39 -4.71 -4.76
C GLY A 530 -10.86 -3.76 -3.70
N GLY A 531 -10.97 -4.16 -2.45
CA GLY A 531 -10.51 -3.37 -1.32
C GLY A 531 -11.37 -3.56 -0.08
N LYS A 532 -10.87 -3.05 1.03
CA LYS A 532 -11.53 -3.11 2.34
C LYS A 532 -11.91 -1.71 2.79
N ALA A 533 -13.03 -1.60 3.50
CA ALA A 533 -13.41 -0.39 4.24
C ALA A 533 -13.01 -0.56 5.71
N ALA A 534 -12.53 0.52 6.34
CA ALA A 534 -12.34 0.50 7.79
C ALA A 534 -13.69 0.21 8.48
N PRO A 535 -13.73 -0.65 9.51
CA PRO A 535 -14.97 -1.04 10.15
C PRO A 535 -15.80 0.13 10.70
N ALA A 536 -15.15 1.18 11.19
CA ALA A 536 -15.79 2.38 11.71
C ALA A 536 -16.22 3.40 10.62
N TYR A 537 -15.80 3.21 9.37
CA TYR A 537 -16.09 4.15 8.29
C TYR A 537 -17.41 3.83 7.59
N VAL A 538 -18.49 4.34 8.12
CA VAL A 538 -19.87 3.99 7.74
C VAL A 538 -20.15 4.21 6.25
N ILE A 539 -19.83 5.39 5.69
CA ILE A 539 -20.08 5.68 4.27
C ILE A 539 -19.29 4.80 3.33
N ALA A 540 -18.04 4.43 3.68
CA ALA A 540 -17.26 3.47 2.90
C ALA A 540 -17.90 2.08 2.90
N GLN A 541 -18.49 1.66 4.02
CA GLN A 541 -19.28 0.43 4.13
C GLN A 541 -20.54 0.50 3.25
N ASP A 542 -21.21 1.66 3.20
CA ASP A 542 -22.40 1.86 2.38
C ASP A 542 -22.06 1.82 0.87
N ILE A 543 -20.87 2.32 0.48
CA ILE A 543 -20.38 2.22 -0.90
C ILE A 543 -20.15 0.75 -1.28
N ILE A 544 -19.50 -0.05 -0.40
CA ILE A 544 -19.35 -1.49 -0.61
C ILE A 544 -20.72 -2.16 -0.77
N HIS A 545 -21.65 -1.83 0.10
CA HIS A 545 -23.02 -2.37 0.06
C HIS A 545 -23.71 -2.08 -1.27
N LEU A 546 -23.66 -0.83 -1.74
CA LEU A 546 -24.20 -0.47 -3.05
C LEU A 546 -23.58 -1.29 -4.19
N ILE A 547 -22.24 -1.42 -4.22
CA ILE A 547 -21.53 -2.15 -5.28
C ILE A 547 -21.92 -3.64 -5.27
N LEU A 548 -22.09 -4.25 -4.09
CA LEU A 548 -22.53 -5.63 -3.97
C LEU A 548 -23.97 -5.81 -4.46
N CYS A 549 -24.89 -4.89 -4.11
CA CYS A 549 -26.26 -4.90 -4.64
C CYS A 549 -26.27 -4.73 -6.17
N LEU A 550 -25.48 -3.82 -6.72
CA LEU A 550 -25.36 -3.64 -8.17
C LEU A 550 -24.75 -4.89 -8.85
N SER A 551 -23.77 -5.52 -8.22
CA SER A 551 -23.21 -6.78 -8.71
C SER A 551 -24.26 -7.87 -8.82
N GLU A 552 -25.07 -8.05 -7.77
CA GLU A 552 -26.17 -9.03 -7.77
C GLU A 552 -27.24 -8.68 -8.81
N LEU A 553 -27.69 -7.43 -8.87
CA LEU A 553 -28.69 -6.96 -9.83
C LEU A 553 -28.25 -7.21 -11.29
N ILE A 554 -27.06 -6.69 -11.63
CA ILE A 554 -26.57 -6.67 -13.01
C ILE A 554 -26.20 -8.06 -13.50
N ASN A 555 -25.50 -8.86 -12.69
CA ASN A 555 -25.05 -10.17 -13.10
C ASN A 555 -26.19 -11.18 -13.25
N ASN A 556 -27.33 -10.95 -12.61
CA ASN A 556 -28.54 -11.77 -12.72
C ASN A 556 -29.58 -11.22 -13.73
N ASP A 557 -29.39 -10.03 -14.30
CA ASP A 557 -30.27 -9.48 -15.33
C ASP A 557 -29.89 -10.03 -16.71
N PRO A 558 -30.72 -10.92 -17.34
CA PRO A 558 -30.38 -11.54 -18.63
C PRO A 558 -30.38 -10.58 -19.83
N GLU A 559 -30.95 -9.38 -19.66
CA GLU A 559 -30.90 -8.33 -20.68
C GLU A 559 -29.57 -7.58 -20.63
N VAL A 560 -28.94 -7.47 -19.46
CA VAL A 560 -27.76 -6.67 -19.20
C VAL A 560 -26.46 -7.49 -19.10
N ASN A 561 -26.49 -8.66 -18.46
CA ASN A 561 -25.28 -9.43 -18.16
C ASN A 561 -24.49 -9.92 -19.40
N LYS A 562 -25.07 -9.82 -20.58
CA LYS A 562 -24.38 -10.07 -21.87
C LYS A 562 -23.42 -8.93 -22.23
N TYR A 563 -23.64 -7.74 -21.68
CA TYR A 563 -22.96 -6.51 -22.03
C TYR A 563 -22.17 -5.88 -20.89
N LEU A 564 -22.60 -6.12 -19.65
CA LEU A 564 -22.00 -5.57 -18.44
C LEU A 564 -22.01 -6.62 -17.33
N ASN A 565 -20.85 -6.82 -16.69
CA ASN A 565 -20.73 -7.49 -15.41
C ASN A 565 -20.01 -6.59 -14.41
N VAL A 566 -20.34 -6.75 -13.14
CA VAL A 566 -19.74 -6.02 -12.04
C VAL A 566 -19.39 -7.00 -10.93
N HIS A 567 -18.16 -6.91 -10.42
CA HIS A 567 -17.70 -7.77 -9.34
C HIS A 567 -16.95 -6.94 -8.30
N LEU A 568 -17.21 -7.22 -7.02
CA LEU A 568 -16.36 -6.81 -5.92
C LEU A 568 -15.65 -8.08 -5.41
N VAL A 569 -14.33 -8.13 -5.57
CA VAL A 569 -13.55 -9.32 -5.19
C VAL A 569 -13.36 -9.34 -3.68
N GLU A 570 -13.88 -10.39 -3.03
CA GLU A 570 -13.79 -10.59 -1.59
C GLU A 570 -12.34 -10.74 -1.13
N ASN A 571 -12.02 -10.08 -0.01
CA ASN A 571 -10.73 -10.16 0.66
C ASN A 571 -9.54 -9.83 -0.25
N TYR A 572 -9.62 -8.69 -0.93
CA TYR A 572 -8.52 -8.18 -1.75
C TYR A 572 -7.22 -8.12 -0.94
N ASN A 573 -6.16 -8.67 -1.51
CA ASN A 573 -4.82 -8.76 -0.93
C ASN A 573 -3.75 -8.73 -2.04
N VAL A 574 -2.47 -8.93 -1.69
CA VAL A 574 -1.38 -8.91 -2.68
C VAL A 574 -1.53 -10.04 -3.71
N THR A 575 -1.91 -11.25 -3.29
CA THR A 575 -2.13 -12.38 -4.19
C THR A 575 -3.21 -12.10 -5.24
N VAL A 576 -4.33 -11.49 -4.84
CA VAL A 576 -5.39 -11.07 -5.76
C VAL A 576 -4.87 -9.98 -6.71
N ALA A 577 -4.11 -9.01 -6.21
CA ALA A 577 -3.52 -7.95 -7.02
C ALA A 577 -2.60 -8.49 -8.12
N GLU A 578 -1.77 -9.49 -7.79
CA GLU A 578 -0.84 -10.12 -8.73
C GLU A 578 -1.55 -10.83 -9.90
N LYS A 579 -2.81 -11.22 -9.72
CA LYS A 579 -3.64 -11.83 -10.76
C LYS A 579 -4.45 -10.80 -11.54
N LEU A 580 -5.00 -9.78 -10.86
CA LEU A 580 -5.83 -8.74 -11.48
C LEU A 580 -5.03 -7.78 -12.35
N ILE A 581 -3.87 -7.31 -11.87
CA ILE A 581 -3.11 -6.24 -12.53
C ILE A 581 -2.67 -6.64 -13.94
N PRO A 582 -2.08 -7.83 -14.19
CA PRO A 582 -1.69 -8.24 -15.53
C PRO A 582 -2.86 -8.38 -16.52
N ALA A 583 -4.05 -8.72 -16.03
CA ALA A 583 -5.23 -8.97 -16.83
C ALA A 583 -6.05 -7.70 -17.16
N THR A 584 -5.79 -6.60 -16.47
CA THR A 584 -6.58 -5.36 -16.58
C THR A 584 -6.24 -4.59 -17.85
N ASP A 585 -7.27 -4.04 -18.49
CA ASP A 585 -7.15 -3.12 -19.63
C ASP A 585 -7.16 -1.66 -19.21
N ILE A 586 -8.03 -1.30 -18.25
CA ILE A 586 -8.28 0.07 -17.80
C ILE A 586 -8.00 0.16 -16.29
N SER A 587 -7.09 1.05 -15.92
CA SER A 587 -6.71 1.36 -14.54
C SER A 587 -7.47 2.58 -14.05
N GLU A 588 -8.40 2.38 -13.11
CA GLU A 588 -9.20 3.44 -12.50
C GLU A 588 -8.43 4.17 -11.40
N GLN A 589 -8.06 5.43 -11.67
CA GLN A 589 -7.27 6.28 -10.78
C GLN A 589 -7.97 7.64 -10.60
N ILE A 590 -9.20 7.60 -10.06
CA ILE A 590 -10.21 8.65 -10.12
C ILE A 590 -10.40 9.42 -8.81
N SER A 591 -9.38 9.47 -7.95
CA SER A 591 -9.41 10.27 -6.72
C SER A 591 -9.77 11.74 -7.01
N LEU A 592 -10.35 12.41 -6.01
CA LEU A 592 -10.51 13.86 -6.11
C LEU A 592 -9.14 14.53 -6.19
N ALA A 593 -8.92 15.38 -7.17
CA ALA A 593 -7.66 16.11 -7.32
C ALA A 593 -7.28 16.82 -6.01
N SER A 594 -6.00 16.85 -5.69
CA SER A 594 -5.43 17.29 -4.42
C SER A 594 -5.57 16.36 -3.21
N LYS A 595 -6.08 15.12 -3.35
CA LYS A 595 -6.34 14.24 -2.21
C LYS A 595 -5.50 12.97 -2.16
N GLU A 596 -5.17 12.36 -3.30
CA GLU A 596 -4.24 11.24 -3.35
C GLU A 596 -2.79 11.75 -3.35
N ALA A 597 -2.00 11.39 -2.35
CA ALA A 597 -0.61 11.83 -2.27
C ALA A 597 0.23 11.32 -3.44
N SER A 598 0.12 10.05 -3.77
CA SER A 598 0.83 9.44 -4.91
C SER A 598 -0.01 8.36 -5.60
N GLY A 599 -0.41 7.35 -4.85
CA GLY A 599 -0.81 6.07 -5.39
C GLY A 599 0.42 5.23 -5.77
N THR A 600 0.27 3.93 -5.78
CA THR A 600 1.24 2.97 -6.33
C THR A 600 0.57 1.94 -7.22
N GLY A 601 -0.74 1.76 -7.10
CA GLY A 601 -1.53 0.93 -8.02
C GLY A 601 -1.43 1.41 -9.46
N ASN A 602 -1.50 2.72 -9.69
CA ASN A 602 -1.32 3.37 -10.99
C ASN A 602 0.00 2.97 -11.68
N MET A 603 1.10 2.90 -10.92
CA MET A 603 2.41 2.49 -11.42
C MET A 603 2.45 1.01 -11.82
N LYS A 604 1.83 0.14 -11.02
CA LYS A 604 1.74 -1.31 -11.28
C LYS A 604 0.94 -1.60 -12.56
N PHE A 605 -0.19 -0.93 -12.73
CA PHE A 605 -1.02 -1.04 -13.91
C PHE A 605 -0.28 -0.53 -15.17
N MET A 606 0.38 0.64 -15.07
CA MET A 606 1.18 1.18 -16.15
C MET A 606 2.26 0.21 -16.62
N LEU A 607 3.01 -0.37 -15.69
CA LEU A 607 4.06 -1.37 -15.96
C LEU A 607 3.51 -2.63 -16.64
N ASN A 608 2.25 -2.99 -16.38
CA ASN A 608 1.59 -4.17 -16.92
C ASN A 608 0.70 -3.87 -18.15
N GLY A 609 0.81 -2.67 -18.71
CA GLY A 609 0.15 -2.29 -19.95
C GLY A 609 -1.34 -2.01 -19.83
N ALA A 610 -1.87 -1.73 -18.64
CA ALA A 610 -3.19 -1.14 -18.48
C ALA A 610 -3.11 0.37 -18.70
N LEU A 611 -4.09 0.95 -19.40
CA LEU A 611 -4.15 2.39 -19.61
C LEU A 611 -4.88 3.06 -18.45
N THR A 612 -4.32 4.15 -17.97
CA THR A 612 -4.89 4.92 -16.86
C THR A 612 -6.07 5.76 -17.32
N LEU A 613 -7.21 5.60 -16.66
CA LEU A 613 -8.30 6.57 -16.64
C LEU A 613 -8.28 7.24 -15.27
N GLY A 614 -7.95 8.52 -15.22
CA GLY A 614 -7.70 9.16 -13.94
C GLY A 614 -7.82 10.68 -13.94
N THR A 615 -7.78 11.22 -12.75
CA THR A 615 -7.66 12.66 -12.50
C THR A 615 -6.19 13.07 -12.47
N MET A 616 -5.91 14.37 -12.68
CA MET A 616 -4.57 14.93 -12.53
C MET A 616 -4.25 15.13 -11.04
N ASP A 617 -3.98 13.99 -10.36
CA ASP A 617 -3.76 13.88 -8.93
C ASP A 617 -2.63 12.88 -8.64
N GLY A 618 -1.90 13.09 -7.56
CA GLY A 618 -0.81 12.22 -7.15
C GLY A 618 0.19 11.93 -8.28
N ALA A 619 0.63 10.68 -8.36
CA ALA A 619 1.56 10.25 -9.42
C ALA A 619 0.92 10.13 -10.81
N ASN A 620 -0.40 10.26 -10.95
CA ASN A 620 -1.03 10.30 -12.28
C ASN A 620 -0.47 11.45 -13.12
N VAL A 621 -0.10 12.57 -12.50
CA VAL A 621 0.53 13.71 -13.19
C VAL A 621 1.86 13.28 -13.82
N GLU A 622 2.72 12.61 -13.07
CA GLU A 622 4.00 12.11 -13.57
C GLU A 622 3.82 10.99 -14.61
N ILE A 623 2.80 10.15 -14.47
CA ILE A 623 2.43 9.16 -15.50
C ILE A 623 2.06 9.86 -16.81
N ALA A 624 1.22 10.91 -16.74
CA ALA A 624 0.80 11.68 -17.91
C ALA A 624 1.97 12.39 -18.60
N GLU A 625 2.86 13.00 -17.80
CA GLU A 625 4.06 13.67 -18.31
C GLU A 625 5.03 12.70 -18.99
N LEU A 626 5.24 11.52 -18.42
CA LEU A 626 6.17 10.51 -18.94
C LEU A 626 5.60 9.78 -20.16
N ALA A 627 4.37 9.28 -20.07
CA ALA A 627 3.74 8.53 -21.14
C ALA A 627 3.31 9.42 -22.32
N GLY A 628 3.02 10.70 -22.04
CA GLY A 628 2.40 11.65 -22.95
C GLY A 628 0.87 11.62 -22.86
N MET A 629 0.25 12.79 -22.94
CA MET A 629 -1.20 12.98 -22.79
C MET A 629 -2.05 12.17 -23.79
N ASP A 630 -1.49 11.83 -24.95
CA ASP A 630 -2.17 10.98 -25.94
C ASP A 630 -2.25 9.51 -25.51
N ASN A 631 -1.50 9.10 -24.49
CA ASN A 631 -1.36 7.71 -24.03
C ASN A 631 -2.00 7.46 -22.64
N ILE A 632 -2.76 8.42 -22.15
CA ILE A 632 -3.51 8.36 -20.89
C ILE A 632 -4.87 9.04 -21.08
N TYR A 633 -5.86 8.69 -20.29
CA TYR A 633 -7.17 9.33 -20.27
C TYR A 633 -7.35 10.11 -18.97
N THR A 634 -7.61 11.41 -19.09
CA THR A 634 -7.77 12.30 -17.93
C THR A 634 -9.09 13.04 -17.97
N PHE A 635 -9.61 13.35 -16.81
CA PHE A 635 -10.85 14.12 -16.63
C PHE A 635 -10.81 14.85 -15.28
N GLY A 636 -11.78 15.73 -15.09
CA GLY A 636 -12.09 16.36 -13.81
C GLY A 636 -11.31 17.66 -13.57
N LYS A 637 -11.68 18.32 -12.47
CA LYS A 637 -11.07 19.58 -12.05
C LYS A 637 -9.64 19.34 -11.54
N ASP A 638 -8.79 20.33 -11.76
CA ASP A 638 -7.43 20.33 -11.24
C ASP A 638 -7.35 20.61 -9.73
N SER A 639 -6.17 20.38 -9.15
CA SER A 639 -5.93 20.55 -7.72
C SER A 639 -6.18 21.98 -7.23
N ASP A 640 -5.78 23.00 -8.00
CA ASP A 640 -5.92 24.39 -7.60
C ASP A 640 -7.42 24.78 -7.54
N THR A 641 -8.21 24.34 -8.53
CA THR A 641 -9.65 24.54 -8.54
C THR A 641 -10.32 23.86 -7.35
N ILE A 642 -9.96 22.64 -7.02
CA ILE A 642 -10.54 21.90 -5.88
C ILE A 642 -10.16 22.56 -4.55
N ILE A 643 -8.91 22.96 -4.36
CA ILE A 643 -8.47 23.67 -3.16
C ILE A 643 -9.24 24.99 -3.00
N ASP A 644 -9.39 25.75 -4.08
CA ASP A 644 -10.14 27.01 -4.06
C ASP A 644 -11.63 26.81 -3.70
N LEU A 645 -12.24 25.72 -4.20
CA LEU A 645 -13.62 25.36 -3.85
C LEU A 645 -13.78 25.01 -2.36
N TYR A 646 -12.80 24.34 -1.76
CA TYR A 646 -12.82 24.08 -0.31
C TYR A 646 -12.64 25.38 0.49
N ASP A 647 -11.65 26.21 0.13
CA ASP A 647 -11.34 27.45 0.83
C ASP A 647 -12.51 28.45 0.81
N LYS A 648 -13.26 28.48 -0.29
CA LYS A 648 -14.42 29.38 -0.48
C LYS A 648 -15.75 28.75 -0.12
N ALA A 649 -15.79 27.46 0.29
CA ALA A 649 -17.02 26.67 0.41
C ALA A 649 -17.92 26.81 -0.83
N GLY A 650 -17.29 26.74 -2.02
CA GLY A 650 -17.92 27.04 -3.30
C GLY A 650 -18.64 25.88 -3.96
N TYR A 651 -18.55 24.66 -3.41
CA TYR A 651 -19.23 23.49 -3.96
C TYR A 651 -20.57 23.25 -3.29
N VAL A 652 -21.62 23.06 -4.08
CA VAL A 652 -22.97 22.68 -3.64
C VAL A 652 -23.43 21.49 -4.46
N SER A 653 -23.42 20.29 -3.87
CA SER A 653 -23.74 19.03 -4.57
C SER A 653 -25.13 19.01 -5.18
N ALA A 654 -26.11 19.61 -4.47
CA ALA A 654 -27.51 19.72 -4.92
C ALA A 654 -27.64 20.46 -6.27
N ASP A 655 -26.74 21.39 -6.59
CA ASP A 655 -26.78 22.12 -7.86
C ASP A 655 -26.44 21.21 -9.04
N TYR A 656 -25.46 20.33 -8.87
CA TYR A 656 -25.09 19.32 -9.87
C TYR A 656 -26.15 18.23 -9.99
N TYR A 657 -26.71 17.77 -8.86
CA TYR A 657 -27.82 16.82 -8.83
C TYR A 657 -29.05 17.33 -9.55
N ASN A 658 -29.44 18.56 -9.31
CA ASN A 658 -30.63 19.17 -9.92
C ASN A 658 -30.37 19.71 -11.34
N GLY A 659 -29.12 19.98 -11.69
CA GLY A 659 -28.74 20.60 -12.97
C GLY A 659 -28.54 19.61 -14.11
N ASP A 660 -28.42 18.32 -13.83
CA ASP A 660 -28.19 17.27 -14.84
C ASP A 660 -29.08 16.05 -14.60
N GLU A 661 -29.98 15.78 -15.54
CA GLU A 661 -30.93 14.66 -15.46
C GLU A 661 -30.23 13.27 -15.45
N ASN A 662 -29.07 13.12 -16.08
CA ASN A 662 -28.33 11.86 -16.05
C ASN A 662 -27.71 11.63 -14.68
N ILE A 663 -27.13 12.67 -14.08
CA ILE A 663 -26.62 12.63 -12.71
C ILE A 663 -27.74 12.28 -11.75
N LYS A 664 -28.85 13.02 -11.82
CA LYS A 664 -30.02 12.80 -10.98
C LYS A 664 -30.53 11.37 -11.09
N ARG A 665 -30.73 10.89 -12.31
CA ARG A 665 -31.21 9.52 -12.56
C ARG A 665 -30.28 8.46 -11.98
N ALA A 666 -28.96 8.64 -12.11
CA ALA A 666 -27.97 7.70 -11.56
C ALA A 666 -27.97 7.72 -10.03
N VAL A 667 -28.03 8.89 -9.40
CA VAL A 667 -28.07 9.03 -7.94
C VAL A 667 -29.38 8.48 -7.37
N ASP A 668 -30.53 8.79 -7.98
CA ASP A 668 -31.83 8.31 -7.52
C ASP A 668 -32.00 6.79 -7.67
N PHE A 669 -31.29 6.17 -8.60
CA PHE A 669 -31.31 4.72 -8.78
C PHE A 669 -30.76 3.96 -7.57
N ILE A 670 -29.91 4.59 -6.74
CA ILE A 670 -29.40 4.00 -5.48
C ILE A 670 -30.57 3.55 -4.57
N ILE A 671 -31.66 4.30 -4.57
CA ILE A 671 -32.86 4.03 -3.77
C ILE A 671 -34.05 3.57 -4.62
N SER A 672 -33.81 3.04 -5.82
CA SER A 672 -34.85 2.43 -6.65
C SER A 672 -35.37 1.12 -6.03
N ASP A 673 -36.58 0.73 -6.41
CA ASP A 673 -37.20 -0.52 -5.91
C ASP A 673 -36.31 -1.74 -6.23
N GLU A 674 -35.60 -1.74 -7.37
CA GLU A 674 -34.73 -2.83 -7.80
C GLU A 674 -33.51 -2.97 -6.88
N VAL A 675 -32.89 -1.88 -6.47
CA VAL A 675 -31.73 -1.88 -5.59
C VAL A 675 -32.14 -2.13 -4.14
N LEU A 676 -33.23 -1.49 -3.68
CA LEU A 676 -33.77 -1.68 -2.33
C LEU A 676 -34.23 -3.12 -2.08
N ALA A 677 -34.67 -3.84 -3.11
CA ALA A 677 -35.02 -5.27 -2.99
C ALA A 677 -33.82 -6.16 -2.64
N LEU A 678 -32.58 -5.71 -2.89
CA LEU A 678 -31.34 -6.46 -2.67
C LEU A 678 -30.52 -5.92 -1.49
N GLY A 679 -30.86 -4.73 -1.00
CA GLY A 679 -30.05 -3.99 -0.04
C GLY A 679 -30.79 -3.51 1.21
N ASN A 680 -30.00 -2.90 2.08
CA ASN A 680 -30.48 -2.27 3.31
C ASN A 680 -30.90 -0.83 3.02
N GLU A 681 -32.18 -0.52 3.25
CA GLU A 681 -32.77 0.81 2.97
C GLU A 681 -32.05 1.95 3.72
N GLU A 682 -31.64 1.71 4.98
CA GLU A 682 -30.94 2.71 5.78
C GLU A 682 -29.56 3.06 5.17
N ARG A 683 -28.79 2.04 4.78
CA ARG A 683 -27.45 2.21 4.18
C ARG A 683 -27.53 2.91 2.83
N LEU A 684 -28.40 2.44 1.95
CA LEU A 684 -28.60 3.01 0.61
C LEU A 684 -29.16 4.44 0.70
N GLY A 685 -30.13 4.68 1.57
CA GLY A 685 -30.70 5.99 1.82
C GLY A 685 -29.69 6.98 2.41
N ARG A 686 -28.82 6.53 3.29
CA ARG A 686 -27.73 7.36 3.83
C ARG A 686 -26.74 7.77 2.75
N LEU A 687 -26.28 6.84 1.90
CA LEU A 687 -25.38 7.14 0.80
C LEU A 687 -26.02 8.09 -0.22
N HIS A 688 -27.29 7.86 -0.59
CA HIS A 688 -28.04 8.75 -1.46
C HIS A 688 -28.14 10.17 -0.88
N HIS A 689 -28.49 10.28 0.41
CA HIS A 689 -28.57 11.57 1.11
C HIS A 689 -27.21 12.27 1.17
N GLU A 690 -26.13 11.55 1.46
CA GLU A 690 -24.76 12.10 1.52
C GLU A 690 -24.35 12.72 0.19
N LEU A 691 -24.60 12.02 -0.93
CA LEU A 691 -24.29 12.52 -2.27
C LEU A 691 -25.04 13.82 -2.63
N ILE A 692 -26.28 13.98 -2.18
CA ILE A 692 -27.09 15.17 -2.50
C ILE A 692 -26.80 16.32 -1.54
N SER A 693 -26.58 16.04 -0.24
CA SER A 693 -26.54 17.07 0.80
C SER A 693 -25.13 17.61 1.08
N LYS A 694 -24.11 16.77 0.93
CA LYS A 694 -22.72 17.11 1.28
C LYS A 694 -21.76 16.85 0.14
N ASP A 695 -21.69 15.59 -0.28
CA ASP A 695 -20.71 15.11 -1.27
C ASP A 695 -19.32 15.73 -1.02
N TRP A 696 -18.81 15.56 0.20
CA TRP A 696 -17.61 16.25 0.68
C TRP A 696 -16.41 16.11 -0.25
N PHE A 697 -16.32 14.98 -0.96
CA PHE A 697 -15.27 14.72 -1.95
C PHE A 697 -15.73 14.97 -3.40
N MET A 698 -16.73 15.85 -3.58
CA MET A 698 -17.13 16.44 -4.86
C MET A 698 -17.29 15.41 -5.99
N THR A 699 -17.99 14.32 -5.72
CA THR A 699 -18.20 13.24 -6.71
C THR A 699 -18.96 13.78 -7.94
N LEU A 700 -20.00 14.60 -7.70
CA LEU A 700 -20.91 15.02 -8.76
C LEU A 700 -20.32 16.10 -9.68
N ILE A 701 -19.30 16.87 -9.24
CA ILE A 701 -18.68 17.91 -10.09
C ILE A 701 -17.98 17.31 -11.31
N ASP A 702 -17.40 16.12 -11.16
CA ASP A 702 -16.63 15.47 -12.21
C ASP A 702 -17.38 14.32 -12.91
N LEU A 703 -18.57 13.93 -12.42
CA LEU A 703 -19.25 12.72 -12.88
C LEU A 703 -19.62 12.75 -14.37
N ALA A 704 -20.12 13.89 -14.87
CA ALA A 704 -20.50 14.00 -16.28
C ALA A 704 -19.29 13.82 -17.21
N GLU A 705 -18.18 14.50 -16.92
CA GLU A 705 -16.94 14.39 -17.69
C GLU A 705 -16.31 12.98 -17.56
N TYR A 706 -16.38 12.38 -16.37
CA TYR A 706 -15.96 11.00 -16.16
C TYR A 706 -16.71 10.02 -17.05
N ILE A 707 -18.03 10.13 -17.13
CA ILE A 707 -18.87 9.31 -18.03
C ILE A 707 -18.43 9.49 -19.48
N GLU A 708 -18.28 10.73 -19.93
CA GLU A 708 -17.89 11.04 -21.32
C GLU A 708 -16.53 10.43 -21.67
N VAL A 709 -15.51 10.66 -20.84
CA VAL A 709 -14.15 10.16 -21.08
C VAL A 709 -14.12 8.63 -21.00
N LYS A 710 -14.84 8.02 -20.06
CA LYS A 710 -14.90 6.56 -19.95
C LYS A 710 -15.56 5.89 -21.16
N GLU A 711 -16.60 6.49 -21.72
CA GLU A 711 -17.18 6.03 -22.99
C GLU A 711 -16.18 6.14 -24.15
N GLN A 712 -15.38 7.20 -24.19
CA GLN A 712 -14.31 7.35 -25.17
C GLN A 712 -13.24 6.23 -25.03
N VAL A 713 -12.86 5.87 -23.80
CA VAL A 713 -11.92 4.76 -23.54
C VAL A 713 -12.43 3.45 -24.15
N PHE A 714 -13.70 3.12 -23.93
CA PHE A 714 -14.30 1.92 -24.51
C PHE A 714 -14.39 1.96 -26.05
N ALA A 715 -14.64 3.14 -26.63
CA ALA A 715 -14.64 3.32 -28.06
C ALA A 715 -13.24 3.14 -28.66
N ASP A 716 -12.21 3.72 -28.05
CA ASP A 716 -10.81 3.62 -28.49
C ASP A 716 -10.25 2.21 -28.34
N TYR A 717 -10.74 1.41 -27.40
CA TYR A 717 -10.33 0.01 -27.23
C TYR A 717 -10.62 -0.84 -28.49
N GLU A 718 -11.59 -0.48 -29.31
CA GLU A 718 -11.92 -1.22 -30.53
C GLU A 718 -10.84 -1.09 -31.63
N ASP A 719 -10.03 -0.03 -31.62
CA ASP A 719 -8.83 0.09 -32.45
C ASP A 719 -7.62 -0.49 -31.72
N GLN A 720 -7.43 -1.79 -31.82
CA GLN A 720 -6.39 -2.53 -31.10
C GLN A 720 -4.96 -2.13 -31.51
N ASP A 721 -4.74 -1.66 -32.76
CA ASP A 721 -3.42 -1.15 -33.15
C ASP A 721 -3.08 0.14 -32.39
N SER A 722 -4.01 1.09 -32.40
CA SER A 722 -3.86 2.35 -31.63
C SER A 722 -3.77 2.11 -30.13
N TRP A 723 -4.59 1.20 -29.60
CA TRP A 723 -4.58 0.82 -28.18
C TRP A 723 -3.22 0.25 -27.76
N ASN A 724 -2.70 -0.75 -28.49
CA ASN A 724 -1.42 -1.39 -28.15
C ASN A 724 -0.22 -0.46 -28.36
N LYS A 725 -0.28 0.51 -29.26
CA LYS A 725 0.71 1.58 -29.35
C LYS A 725 0.78 2.38 -28.03
N LYS A 726 -0.37 2.77 -27.46
CA LYS A 726 -0.45 3.42 -26.14
C LYS A 726 0.11 2.51 -25.05
N VAL A 727 -0.18 1.20 -25.09
CA VAL A 727 0.36 0.19 -24.15
C VAL A 727 1.89 0.17 -24.18
N VAL A 728 2.50 0.14 -25.37
CA VAL A 728 3.98 0.17 -25.51
C VAL A 728 4.55 1.43 -24.88
N HIS A 729 3.96 2.61 -25.14
CA HIS A 729 4.41 3.88 -24.54
C HIS A 729 4.35 3.86 -23.01
N ASN A 730 3.27 3.33 -22.44
CA ASN A 730 3.11 3.23 -21.00
C ASN A 730 4.16 2.29 -20.36
N ILE A 731 4.33 1.08 -20.90
CA ILE A 731 5.33 0.13 -20.39
C ILE A 731 6.74 0.72 -20.51
N ALA A 732 7.08 1.30 -21.66
CA ALA A 732 8.39 1.89 -21.91
C ALA A 732 8.76 2.99 -20.91
N LYS A 733 7.78 3.79 -20.51
CA LYS A 733 7.98 4.92 -19.56
C LYS A 733 7.78 4.55 -18.10
N ALA A 734 7.34 3.33 -17.80
CA ALA A 734 7.14 2.87 -16.41
C ALA A 734 8.45 2.71 -15.62
N GLY A 735 9.60 2.70 -16.29
CA GLY A 735 10.92 2.55 -15.64
C GLY A 735 11.20 3.56 -14.54
N PHE A 736 10.71 4.79 -14.69
CA PHE A 736 10.81 5.83 -13.67
C PHE A 736 10.20 5.40 -12.33
N PHE A 737 9.16 4.59 -12.34
CA PHE A 737 8.46 4.14 -11.14
C PHE A 737 9.07 2.87 -10.50
N SER A 738 10.32 2.56 -10.79
CA SER A 738 11.07 1.55 -10.03
C SER A 738 11.36 2.02 -8.62
N SER A 739 11.09 1.18 -7.62
CA SER A 739 11.47 1.45 -6.23
C SER A 739 13.00 1.49 -6.03
N ASP A 740 13.76 0.85 -6.92
CA ASP A 740 15.22 0.96 -6.91
C ASP A 740 15.67 2.41 -7.16
N ARG A 741 15.07 3.10 -8.14
CA ARG A 741 15.30 4.53 -8.38
C ARG A 741 14.94 5.37 -7.14
N THR A 742 13.78 5.11 -6.53
CA THR A 742 13.33 5.84 -5.34
C THR A 742 14.34 5.69 -4.19
N ILE A 743 14.76 4.46 -3.91
CA ILE A 743 15.69 4.17 -2.82
C ILE A 743 17.10 4.73 -3.10
N GLU A 744 17.56 4.71 -4.35
CA GLU A 744 18.80 5.40 -4.72
C GLU A 744 18.74 6.88 -4.42
N GLN A 745 17.63 7.55 -4.75
CA GLN A 745 17.44 8.97 -4.44
C GLN A 745 17.42 9.23 -2.93
N TYR A 746 16.70 8.43 -2.13
CA TYR A 746 16.75 8.52 -0.67
C TYR A 746 18.19 8.37 -0.15
N ASN A 747 18.94 7.40 -0.68
CA ASN A 747 20.30 7.16 -0.21
C ASN A 747 21.27 8.27 -0.62
N GLN A 748 21.16 8.79 -1.83
CA GLN A 748 22.02 9.86 -2.34
C GLN A 748 21.76 11.18 -1.63
N ASP A 749 20.49 11.54 -1.43
CA ASP A 749 20.09 12.86 -0.95
C ASP A 749 19.95 12.96 0.57
N ILE A 750 19.65 11.83 1.25
CA ILE A 750 19.22 11.85 2.65
C ILE A 750 20.02 10.87 3.51
N TRP A 751 20.07 9.59 3.16
CA TRP A 751 20.61 8.57 4.06
C TRP A 751 22.13 8.48 4.08
N HIS A 752 22.77 8.62 2.93
CA HIS A 752 24.23 8.51 2.76
C HIS A 752 24.80 7.24 3.44
N SER A 753 24.15 6.11 3.23
CA SER A 753 24.43 4.84 3.91
C SER A 753 25.49 3.96 3.21
N LYS A 754 26.05 4.41 2.11
CA LYS A 754 27.12 3.67 1.41
C LYS A 754 28.49 4.15 1.80
#